data_09234dbd9a7ae151ecf6ee7a5c5bf157
#
_entry.id   09234dbd9a7ae151ecf6ee7a5c5bf157
#
_cell.length_a   1.000
_cell.length_b   1.000
_cell.length_c   1.000
_cell.angle_alpha   90.00
_cell.angle_beta   90.00
_cell.angle_gamma   90.00
#
_symmetry.space_group_name_H-M   'P 1'
#
loop_
_entity.id
_entity.type
_entity.pdbx_description
1 polymer ?
#
loop_
_entity_poly.entity_id
_entity_poly.type
_entity_poly.pdbx_seq_one_letter_code
_entity_poly.pdbx_strand_id
1 'polypeptide(L)'
;MRVIKRNGAEVEFDIVKIIAAVTKANDVVDEEARMTPVQIQRIAESVEFSCQSLGRAPTVEEIQDFVEHQIMAHGAFEVAKRYITYRYNRSLVRKSNTTDDKILSLIECNNEEAKQENSNKNPVVNSTQRDYMAGEVSRDLTNRLLLPEDIVKAHEEGIIHFHDTDYYAQHMHNCDLVNLEDMLQNGTVITGTLIERPHSFATACNIATQIVAQVASNQYGGQSISLTHLAPFVDVSRQKIRKQVLAEVEALGVDPTEDKITEIVEKRLREEIRRGVQTIQYQVVTLLTTNGQAPFITVFMYLNEARSEQEKRDLAVIIEEMLEQRYQGVKNEQGVWVTPAFPKLIYVLEADNIHDDSPYYYLTQLAAKCTARRMVPDYISEKKMLELKGDVYPCMGCRSFLTPDRFTDAGVGNIANAGNYVPGKHKYYGRFNQGVVTINLPDVALSSGGNIEKFWTIFEERLELCHRALRCRHDRLKGTLSDAAPILWQYGACARLKKGEPIDKLLYDGYSTISLGYAGLYECVKYMTGKSHTDPSATPFALSIMQKMNDKCKEWKTAENIDYSLYGTPLESTTYKFAKCLQKRFGVIEGVTDKGYITNSYHVHVTEKIDAFTKLKFEAQFQHLSPGGAISYVEVPNMQQNLEAVLQVMKFIYDNIIYAELNTKSDYCQVCGWDGEIDIVEEGGKLIWRCPKCGNTDQDKMNVARRTCGYIGTQFWNQGRTQEIKERVLHL
;
A
#
# COMPACT_ATOMS: atom_id res chain seq x y z
N MET A 1 41.26 -9.63 -19.49
CA MET A 1 39.81 -9.86 -19.62
C MET A 1 39.15 -9.63 -18.27
N ARG A 2 37.99 -8.94 -18.22
CA ARG A 2 37.26 -8.69 -16.97
C ARG A 2 36.16 -9.72 -16.74
N VAL A 3 35.81 -9.92 -15.51
CA VAL A 3 34.77 -10.85 -15.04
C VAL A 3 33.79 -10.13 -14.11
N ILE A 4 32.53 -10.34 -14.31
CA ILE A 4 31.47 -9.78 -13.46
C ILE A 4 31.26 -10.73 -12.26
N LYS A 5 31.59 -10.24 -11.05
CA LYS A 5 31.30 -10.95 -9.82
C LYS A 5 29.77 -10.97 -9.54
N ARG A 6 29.33 -11.88 -8.66
CA ARG A 6 27.93 -12.00 -8.23
C ARG A 6 27.34 -10.73 -7.62
N ASN A 7 28.18 -9.88 -7.03
CA ASN A 7 27.78 -8.56 -6.49
C ASN A 7 27.80 -7.43 -7.55
N GLY A 8 27.97 -7.77 -8.83
CA GLY A 8 28.03 -6.82 -9.92
C GLY A 8 29.37 -6.12 -10.13
N ALA A 9 30.35 -6.31 -9.25
CA ALA A 9 31.68 -5.72 -9.40
C ALA A 9 32.47 -6.40 -10.50
N GLU A 10 33.12 -5.64 -11.37
CA GLU A 10 34.06 -6.15 -12.37
C GLU A 10 35.47 -6.29 -11.80
N VAL A 11 36.07 -7.45 -12.01
CA VAL A 11 37.44 -7.76 -11.60
C VAL A 11 38.22 -8.38 -12.74
N GLU A 12 39.54 -8.43 -12.65
CA GLU A 12 40.37 -9.14 -13.63
C GLU A 12 40.14 -10.66 -13.57
N PHE A 13 40.15 -11.28 -14.74
CA PHE A 13 40.08 -12.74 -14.87
C PHE A 13 41.36 -13.38 -14.33
N ASP A 14 41.20 -14.42 -13.53
CA ASP A 14 42.29 -15.12 -12.86
C ASP A 14 42.16 -16.62 -13.10
N ILE A 15 42.94 -17.15 -14.05
CA ILE A 15 42.96 -18.56 -14.42
C ILE A 15 43.37 -19.47 -13.25
N VAL A 16 44.20 -18.99 -12.31
CA VAL A 16 44.64 -19.74 -11.15
C VAL A 16 43.49 -20.19 -10.27
N LYS A 17 42.42 -19.40 -10.21
CA LYS A 17 41.20 -19.74 -9.46
C LYS A 17 40.45 -20.92 -10.08
N ILE A 18 40.47 -21.05 -11.40
CA ILE A 18 39.86 -22.19 -12.11
C ILE A 18 40.67 -23.45 -11.83
N ILE A 19 42.01 -23.36 -12.00
CA ILE A 19 42.93 -24.49 -11.69
C ILE A 19 42.72 -24.96 -10.26
N ALA A 20 42.71 -24.06 -9.30
CA ALA A 20 42.52 -24.38 -7.88
C ALA A 20 41.16 -25.05 -7.61
N ALA A 21 40.09 -24.58 -8.26
CA ALA A 21 38.75 -25.14 -8.09
C ALA A 21 38.63 -26.55 -8.67
N VAL A 22 39.17 -26.77 -9.84
CA VAL A 22 39.20 -28.10 -10.50
C VAL A 22 40.10 -29.07 -9.75
N THR A 23 41.29 -28.64 -9.28
CA THR A 23 42.20 -29.46 -8.47
C THR A 23 41.48 -29.92 -7.18
N LYS A 24 40.80 -29.04 -6.46
CA LYS A 24 40.04 -29.43 -5.25
C LYS A 24 38.99 -30.50 -5.53
N ALA A 25 38.29 -30.43 -6.68
CA ALA A 25 37.34 -31.47 -7.05
C ALA A 25 38.05 -32.79 -7.44
N ASN A 26 39.24 -32.70 -8.06
CA ASN A 26 40.07 -33.82 -8.45
C ASN A 26 40.68 -34.57 -7.28
N ASP A 27 41.09 -33.87 -6.21
CA ASP A 27 41.72 -34.45 -5.05
C ASP A 27 40.80 -35.34 -4.20
N VAL A 28 39.47 -35.16 -4.34
CA VAL A 28 38.46 -35.92 -3.57
C VAL A 28 37.88 -37.12 -4.31
N VAL A 29 38.38 -37.45 -5.51
CA VAL A 29 38.01 -38.65 -6.25
C VAL A 29 39.12 -39.71 -6.11
N ASP A 30 38.78 -41.00 -6.38
CA ASP A 30 39.73 -42.11 -6.34
C ASP A 30 40.88 -41.89 -7.32
N GLU A 31 42.07 -42.35 -6.98
CA GLU A 31 43.32 -42.13 -7.75
C GLU A 31 43.19 -42.51 -9.24
N GLU A 32 42.47 -43.59 -9.52
CA GLU A 32 42.24 -44.07 -10.88
C GLU A 32 41.40 -43.14 -11.73
N ALA A 33 40.56 -42.35 -11.10
CA ALA A 33 39.65 -41.38 -11.76
C ALA A 33 40.20 -39.95 -11.81
N ARG A 34 41.37 -39.70 -11.25
CA ARG A 34 42.01 -38.37 -11.19
C ARG A 34 42.55 -37.92 -12.53
N MET A 35 42.31 -36.66 -12.82
CA MET A 35 43.00 -35.97 -13.92
C MET A 35 44.43 -35.64 -13.53
N THR A 36 45.33 -35.63 -14.50
CA THR A 36 46.69 -35.13 -14.34
C THR A 36 46.72 -33.60 -14.28
N PRO A 37 47.76 -33.00 -13.67
CA PRO A 37 47.92 -31.54 -13.64
C PRO A 37 47.91 -30.91 -15.06
N VAL A 38 48.42 -31.61 -16.06
CA VAL A 38 48.39 -31.14 -17.46
C VAL A 38 46.98 -31.09 -18.03
N GLN A 39 46.13 -32.07 -17.69
CA GLN A 39 44.72 -32.04 -18.09
C GLN A 39 43.95 -30.89 -17.44
N ILE A 40 44.18 -30.67 -16.14
CA ILE A 40 43.58 -29.55 -15.40
C ILE A 40 43.98 -28.20 -16.02
N GLN A 41 45.25 -28.04 -16.36
CA GLN A 41 45.76 -26.85 -17.01
C GLN A 41 45.06 -26.61 -18.38
N ARG A 42 44.94 -27.64 -19.21
CA ARG A 42 44.22 -27.57 -20.51
C ARG A 42 42.78 -27.21 -20.37
N ILE A 43 42.10 -27.72 -19.35
CA ILE A 43 40.70 -27.35 -19.05
C ILE A 43 40.62 -25.87 -18.73
N ALA A 44 41.49 -25.33 -17.89
CA ALA A 44 41.50 -23.93 -17.51
C ALA A 44 41.80 -23.01 -18.72
N GLU A 45 42.72 -23.38 -19.60
CA GLU A 45 43.02 -22.66 -20.84
C GLU A 45 41.83 -22.68 -21.84
N SER A 46 41.13 -23.83 -21.95
CA SER A 46 39.93 -23.94 -22.79
C SER A 46 38.74 -23.07 -22.26
N VAL A 47 38.62 -22.99 -20.94
CA VAL A 47 37.63 -22.09 -20.30
C VAL A 47 37.99 -20.63 -20.54
N GLU A 48 39.25 -20.25 -20.42
CA GLU A 48 39.71 -18.91 -20.73
C GLU A 48 39.42 -18.52 -22.17
N PHE A 49 39.73 -19.42 -23.12
CA PHE A 49 39.40 -19.22 -24.54
C PHE A 49 37.90 -19.07 -24.79
N SER A 50 37.07 -19.89 -24.13
CA SER A 50 35.60 -19.79 -24.23
C SER A 50 35.11 -18.45 -23.70
N CYS A 51 35.66 -17.98 -22.60
CA CYS A 51 35.34 -16.66 -22.02
C CYS A 51 35.74 -15.50 -22.95
N GLN A 52 36.92 -15.59 -23.57
CA GLN A 52 37.39 -14.57 -24.54
C GLN A 52 36.50 -14.52 -25.80
N SER A 53 35.98 -15.67 -26.22
CA SER A 53 35.10 -15.79 -27.41
C SER A 53 33.75 -15.14 -27.24
N LEU A 54 33.30 -14.82 -26.00
CA LEU A 54 32.04 -14.13 -25.75
C LEU A 54 32.02 -12.65 -26.22
N GLY A 55 33.20 -12.03 -26.42
CA GLY A 55 33.29 -10.62 -26.80
C GLY A 55 32.81 -9.62 -25.74
N ARG A 56 32.53 -10.11 -24.51
CA ARG A 56 32.09 -9.34 -23.33
C ARG A 56 32.67 -9.94 -22.04
N ALA A 57 32.53 -9.22 -20.94
CA ALA A 57 32.89 -9.76 -19.63
C ALA A 57 31.93 -10.90 -19.24
N PRO A 58 32.42 -12.14 -19.00
CA PRO A 58 31.60 -13.24 -18.51
C PRO A 58 31.24 -13.05 -17.04
N THR A 59 30.13 -13.63 -16.62
CA THR A 59 29.78 -13.77 -15.21
C THR A 59 30.51 -14.96 -14.58
N VAL A 60 30.63 -14.96 -13.26
CA VAL A 60 31.20 -16.12 -12.52
C VAL A 60 30.40 -17.40 -12.79
N GLU A 61 29.09 -17.32 -12.98
CA GLU A 61 28.25 -18.48 -13.26
C GLU A 61 28.54 -19.06 -14.66
N GLU A 62 28.67 -18.22 -15.68
CA GLU A 62 29.06 -18.64 -17.04
C GLU A 62 30.44 -19.32 -17.06
N ILE A 63 31.39 -18.77 -16.29
CA ILE A 63 32.73 -19.40 -16.15
C ILE A 63 32.59 -20.81 -15.54
N GLN A 64 31.76 -20.95 -14.51
CA GLN A 64 31.54 -22.25 -13.85
C GLN A 64 30.86 -23.26 -14.80
N ASP A 65 29.91 -22.80 -15.62
CA ASP A 65 29.29 -23.64 -16.65
C ASP A 65 30.31 -24.11 -17.69
N PHE A 66 31.22 -23.25 -18.14
CA PHE A 66 32.31 -23.64 -19.03
C PHE A 66 33.26 -24.65 -18.36
N VAL A 67 33.57 -24.49 -17.08
CA VAL A 67 34.42 -25.46 -16.33
C VAL A 67 33.75 -26.84 -16.30
N GLU A 68 32.46 -26.92 -15.97
CA GLU A 68 31.68 -28.16 -15.95
C GLU A 68 31.71 -28.86 -17.31
N HIS A 69 31.40 -28.12 -18.38
CA HIS A 69 31.44 -28.62 -19.74
C HIS A 69 32.80 -29.16 -20.16
N GLN A 70 33.88 -28.43 -19.80
CA GLN A 70 35.25 -28.86 -20.16
C GLN A 70 35.69 -30.08 -19.39
N ILE A 71 35.37 -30.24 -18.10
CA ILE A 71 35.67 -31.45 -17.33
C ILE A 71 34.92 -32.64 -17.94
N MET A 72 33.65 -32.51 -18.29
CA MET A 72 32.88 -33.57 -18.94
C MET A 72 33.41 -33.91 -20.33
N ALA A 73 33.80 -32.93 -21.13
CA ALA A 73 34.36 -33.13 -22.47
C ALA A 73 35.71 -33.89 -22.43
N HIS A 74 36.46 -33.79 -21.34
CA HIS A 74 37.67 -34.59 -21.14
C HIS A 74 37.41 -35.99 -20.56
N GLY A 75 36.14 -36.40 -20.42
CA GLY A 75 35.76 -37.72 -19.91
C GLY A 75 35.93 -37.93 -18.42
N ALA A 76 36.27 -36.90 -17.66
CA ALA A 76 36.51 -36.97 -16.21
C ALA A 76 35.17 -36.87 -15.43
N PHE A 77 34.27 -37.82 -15.64
CA PHE A 77 32.88 -37.75 -15.13
C PHE A 77 32.81 -37.75 -13.60
N GLU A 78 33.64 -38.49 -12.91
CA GLU A 78 33.64 -38.49 -11.43
C GLU A 78 34.11 -37.13 -10.87
N VAL A 79 35.12 -36.50 -11.49
CA VAL A 79 35.56 -35.15 -11.13
C VAL A 79 34.45 -34.10 -11.46
N ALA A 80 33.81 -34.21 -12.61
CA ALA A 80 32.66 -33.35 -12.98
C ALA A 80 31.52 -33.46 -11.95
N LYS A 81 31.16 -34.68 -11.56
CA LYS A 81 30.14 -34.96 -10.55
C LYS A 81 30.51 -34.31 -9.19
N ARG A 82 31.76 -34.41 -8.76
CA ARG A 82 32.22 -33.75 -7.50
C ARG A 82 32.19 -32.24 -7.62
N TYR A 83 32.61 -31.70 -8.76
CA TYR A 83 32.61 -30.26 -9.00
C TYR A 83 31.18 -29.69 -8.99
N ILE A 84 30.25 -30.33 -9.73
CA ILE A 84 28.83 -29.95 -9.83
C ILE A 84 28.16 -30.06 -8.46
N THR A 85 28.34 -31.18 -7.75
CA THR A 85 27.79 -31.36 -6.39
C THR A 85 28.31 -30.32 -5.42
N TYR A 86 29.61 -30.00 -5.44
CA TYR A 86 30.19 -28.95 -4.62
C TYR A 86 29.61 -27.58 -4.95
N ARG A 87 29.50 -27.24 -6.25
CA ARG A 87 28.88 -26.00 -6.71
C ARG A 87 27.42 -25.89 -6.24
N TYR A 88 26.66 -26.98 -6.41
CA TYR A 88 25.26 -27.06 -5.97
C TYR A 88 25.13 -26.86 -4.46
N ASN A 89 25.89 -27.59 -3.67
CA ASN A 89 25.90 -27.46 -2.21
C ASN A 89 26.31 -26.04 -1.77
N ARG A 90 27.31 -25.45 -2.42
CA ARG A 90 27.71 -24.07 -2.17
C ARG A 90 26.64 -23.06 -2.59
N SER A 91 25.87 -23.36 -3.61
CA SER A 91 24.71 -22.55 -4.02
C SER A 91 23.58 -22.63 -2.99
N LEU A 92 23.29 -23.84 -2.48
CA LEU A 92 22.32 -24.05 -1.40
C LEU A 92 22.75 -23.35 -0.10
N VAL A 93 24.00 -23.52 0.31
CA VAL A 93 24.56 -22.85 1.50
C VAL A 93 24.53 -21.33 1.34
N ARG A 94 24.78 -20.80 0.15
CA ARG A 94 24.68 -19.36 -0.11
C ARG A 94 23.23 -18.86 -0.12
N LYS A 95 22.29 -19.66 -0.63
CA LYS A 95 20.86 -19.31 -0.58
C LYS A 95 20.33 -19.32 0.86
N SER A 96 20.75 -20.26 1.69
CA SER A 96 20.43 -20.26 3.12
C SER A 96 21.16 -19.14 3.87
N ASN A 97 22.43 -18.90 3.58
CA ASN A 97 23.20 -17.81 4.20
C ASN A 97 22.68 -16.41 3.85
N THR A 98 22.05 -16.19 2.66
CA THR A 98 21.47 -14.89 2.35
C THR A 98 20.27 -14.54 3.22
N THR A 99 19.46 -15.50 3.61
CA THR A 99 18.35 -15.30 4.55
C THR A 99 18.88 -15.09 5.97
N ASP A 100 19.83 -15.90 6.41
CA ASP A 100 20.48 -15.76 7.73
C ASP A 100 21.20 -14.42 7.84
N ASP A 101 21.97 -14.01 6.82
CA ASP A 101 22.67 -12.72 6.78
C ASP A 101 21.69 -11.54 6.82
N LYS A 102 20.55 -11.63 6.14
CA LYS A 102 19.49 -10.61 6.21
C LYS A 102 18.88 -10.54 7.61
N ILE A 103 18.56 -11.68 8.22
CA ILE A 103 18.01 -11.73 9.57
C ILE A 103 19.01 -11.15 10.57
N LEU A 104 20.28 -11.52 10.49
CA LEU A 104 21.34 -10.99 11.35
C LEU A 104 21.50 -9.47 11.17
N SER A 105 21.47 -8.97 9.93
CA SER A 105 21.57 -7.54 9.65
C SER A 105 20.38 -6.75 10.19
N LEU A 106 19.18 -7.35 10.24
CA LEU A 106 18.01 -6.76 10.90
C LEU A 106 18.21 -6.66 12.42
N ILE A 107 18.72 -7.74 13.05
CA ILE A 107 18.97 -7.77 14.50
C ILE A 107 20.06 -6.76 14.89
N GLU A 108 21.10 -6.63 14.08
CA GLU A 108 22.21 -5.69 14.27
C GLU A 108 21.86 -4.24 13.89
N CYS A 109 20.65 -3.98 13.40
CA CYS A 109 20.18 -2.67 12.94
C CYS A 109 21.04 -2.03 11.83
N ASN A 110 21.73 -2.83 11.03
CA ASN A 110 22.60 -2.39 9.93
C ASN A 110 22.02 -2.67 8.52
N ASN A 111 20.77 -3.13 8.44
CA ASN A 111 20.07 -3.36 7.18
C ASN A 111 19.47 -2.05 6.64
N GLU A 112 20.20 -1.37 5.76
CA GLU A 112 19.76 -0.10 5.17
C GLU A 112 18.53 -0.25 4.24
N GLU A 113 18.34 -1.43 3.64
CA GLU A 113 17.18 -1.72 2.78
C GLU A 113 15.90 -1.79 3.61
N ALA A 114 15.93 -2.51 4.74
CA ALA A 114 14.81 -2.60 5.67
C ALA A 114 14.47 -1.25 6.32
N LYS A 115 15.45 -0.41 6.61
CA LYS A 115 15.22 0.94 7.13
C LYS A 115 14.42 1.84 6.18
N GLN A 116 14.45 1.57 4.89
CA GLN A 116 13.84 2.38 3.84
C GLN A 116 12.62 1.71 3.19
N GLU A 117 12.23 0.52 3.64
CA GLU A 117 11.12 -0.24 3.05
C GLU A 117 9.77 0.38 3.37
N ASN A 118 9.58 0.85 4.59
CA ASN A 118 8.34 1.47 5.05
C ASN A 118 8.62 2.70 5.91
N SER A 119 8.13 3.86 5.47
CA SER A 119 8.37 5.15 6.14
C SER A 119 7.77 5.26 7.56
N ASN A 120 6.90 4.34 7.96
CA ASN A 120 6.22 4.35 9.26
C ASN A 120 6.62 3.19 10.17
N LYS A 121 7.54 2.32 9.75
CA LYS A 121 8.09 1.21 10.55
C LYS A 121 9.51 1.53 11.03
N ASN A 122 9.71 1.57 12.34
CA ASN A 122 11.05 1.76 12.90
C ASN A 122 11.75 0.41 13.13
N PRO A 123 12.76 0.05 12.32
CA PRO A 123 13.41 -1.27 12.37
C PRO A 123 14.26 -1.51 13.62
N VAL A 124 14.50 -0.51 14.45
CA VAL A 124 15.24 -0.66 15.73
C VAL A 124 14.35 -1.20 16.84
N VAL A 125 13.03 -1.04 16.73
CA VAL A 125 12.07 -1.49 17.75
C VAL A 125 11.88 -3.01 17.69
N ASN A 126 11.99 -3.70 18.82
CA ASN A 126 11.95 -5.16 18.91
C ASN A 126 10.72 -5.81 18.25
N SER A 127 9.53 -5.24 18.39
CA SER A 127 8.31 -5.75 17.74
C SER A 127 8.38 -5.64 16.23
N THR A 128 8.91 -4.54 15.71
CA THR A 128 9.14 -4.35 14.27
C THR A 128 10.20 -5.31 13.74
N GLN A 129 11.29 -5.53 14.49
CA GLN A 129 12.31 -6.52 14.10
C GLN A 129 11.72 -7.94 13.99
N ARG A 130 10.85 -8.32 14.94
CA ARG A 130 10.20 -9.63 14.89
C ARG A 130 9.30 -9.79 13.65
N ASP A 131 8.57 -8.75 13.28
CA ASP A 131 7.76 -8.73 12.06
C ASP A 131 8.63 -8.85 10.80
N TYR A 132 9.71 -8.08 10.73
CA TYR A 132 10.66 -8.19 9.61
C TYR A 132 11.34 -9.57 9.53
N MET A 133 11.73 -10.17 10.65
CA MET A 133 12.30 -11.52 10.67
C MET A 133 11.28 -12.55 10.16
N ALA A 134 10.03 -12.47 10.61
CA ALA A 134 8.96 -13.32 10.12
C ALA A 134 8.71 -13.09 8.62
N GLY A 135 8.76 -11.85 8.18
CA GLY A 135 8.65 -11.46 6.78
C GLY A 135 9.76 -12.04 5.90
N GLU A 136 11.03 -12.01 6.34
CA GLU A 136 12.13 -12.62 5.59
C GLU A 136 12.00 -14.15 5.48
N VAL A 137 11.55 -14.82 6.53
CA VAL A 137 11.25 -16.26 6.47
C VAL A 137 10.10 -16.54 5.50
N SER A 138 9.02 -15.77 5.56
CA SER A 138 7.89 -15.89 4.63
C SER A 138 8.33 -15.65 3.19
N ARG A 139 9.13 -14.63 2.94
CA ARG A 139 9.66 -14.29 1.61
C ARG A 139 10.53 -15.39 1.03
N ASP A 140 11.42 -15.98 1.82
CA ASP A 140 12.24 -17.15 1.42
C ASP A 140 11.35 -18.35 1.05
N LEU A 141 10.41 -18.71 1.92
CA LEU A 141 9.47 -19.81 1.65
C LEU A 141 8.63 -19.54 0.41
N THR A 142 8.14 -18.32 0.23
CA THR A 142 7.34 -17.90 -0.91
C THR A 142 8.11 -18.06 -2.22
N ASN A 143 9.33 -17.55 -2.28
CA ASN A 143 10.14 -17.56 -3.49
C ASN A 143 10.71 -18.95 -3.80
N ARG A 144 10.98 -19.75 -2.80
CA ARG A 144 11.65 -21.05 -2.97
C ARG A 144 10.68 -22.22 -3.12
N LEU A 145 9.47 -22.16 -2.50
CA LEU A 145 8.57 -23.30 -2.40
C LEU A 145 7.13 -23.04 -2.85
N LEU A 146 6.61 -21.82 -2.70
CA LEU A 146 5.17 -21.59 -2.80
C LEU A 146 4.73 -20.99 -4.13
N LEU A 147 5.58 -20.22 -4.80
CA LEU A 147 5.29 -19.64 -6.11
C LEU A 147 5.98 -20.41 -7.23
N PRO A 148 5.37 -20.46 -8.43
CA PRO A 148 6.03 -20.96 -9.64
C PRO A 148 7.32 -20.17 -9.94
N GLU A 149 8.35 -20.88 -10.40
CA GLU A 149 9.68 -20.31 -10.65
C GLU A 149 9.68 -19.12 -11.62
N ASP A 150 8.85 -19.19 -12.67
CA ASP A 150 8.73 -18.12 -13.66
C ASP A 150 8.10 -16.85 -13.10
N ILE A 151 7.16 -16.98 -12.16
CA ILE A 151 6.57 -15.84 -11.43
C ILE A 151 7.60 -15.21 -10.49
N VAL A 152 8.36 -16.04 -9.77
CA VAL A 152 9.45 -15.56 -8.89
C VAL A 152 10.50 -14.81 -9.71
N LYS A 153 10.95 -15.38 -10.81
CA LYS A 153 11.91 -14.74 -11.72
C LYS A 153 11.39 -13.41 -12.27
N ALA A 154 10.15 -13.37 -12.73
CA ALA A 154 9.54 -12.14 -13.23
C ALA A 154 9.41 -11.06 -12.13
N HIS A 155 9.15 -11.45 -10.89
CA HIS A 155 9.14 -10.55 -9.74
C HIS A 155 10.54 -10.01 -9.41
N GLU A 156 11.56 -10.86 -9.42
CA GLU A 156 12.96 -10.48 -9.16
C GLU A 156 13.53 -9.59 -10.26
N GLU A 157 13.20 -9.86 -11.53
CA GLU A 157 13.61 -9.05 -12.68
C GLU A 157 12.81 -7.74 -12.84
N GLY A 158 11.78 -7.53 -12.03
CA GLY A 158 10.94 -6.34 -12.07
C GLY A 158 10.02 -6.25 -13.29
N ILE A 159 9.70 -7.39 -13.92
CA ILE A 159 8.70 -7.49 -14.99
C ILE A 159 7.30 -7.29 -14.43
N ILE A 160 7.06 -7.91 -13.29
CA ILE A 160 5.88 -7.73 -12.45
C ILE A 160 6.33 -7.50 -11.01
N HIS A 161 5.42 -7.03 -10.16
CA HIS A 161 5.61 -7.04 -8.73
C HIS A 161 4.51 -7.84 -8.05
N PHE A 162 4.88 -8.95 -7.44
CA PHE A 162 4.02 -9.72 -6.56
C PHE A 162 4.12 -9.08 -5.18
N HIS A 163 3.08 -8.33 -4.77
CA HIS A 163 3.10 -7.57 -3.52
C HIS A 163 3.14 -8.49 -2.30
N ASP A 164 3.71 -8.00 -1.20
CA ASP A 164 3.60 -8.60 0.13
C ASP A 164 3.98 -10.10 0.19
N THR A 165 5.11 -10.46 -0.40
CA THR A 165 5.67 -11.83 -0.35
C THR A 165 6.08 -12.21 1.06
N ASP A 166 6.30 -11.23 1.92
CA ASP A 166 6.59 -11.34 3.35
C ASP A 166 5.39 -11.81 4.19
N TYR A 167 4.17 -11.77 3.65
CA TYR A 167 2.96 -12.30 4.29
C TYR A 167 2.31 -13.47 3.53
N TYR A 168 2.79 -13.78 2.31
CA TYR A 168 2.15 -14.76 1.43
C TYR A 168 2.19 -16.19 1.96
N ALA A 169 3.22 -16.57 2.73
CA ALA A 169 3.30 -17.89 3.33
C ALA A 169 2.13 -18.18 4.30
N GLN A 170 1.56 -17.15 4.89
CA GLN A 170 0.36 -17.23 5.72
C GLN A 170 -0.92 -17.10 4.88
N HIS A 171 -2.04 -17.59 5.42
CA HIS A 171 -3.35 -17.48 4.77
C HIS A 171 -4.00 -16.13 5.13
N MET A 172 -3.33 -15.04 4.76
CA MET A 172 -3.77 -13.67 5.03
C MET A 172 -4.18 -12.97 3.74
N HIS A 173 -5.16 -12.08 3.84
CA HIS A 173 -5.60 -11.22 2.74
C HIS A 173 -5.09 -9.80 2.93
N ASN A 174 -5.35 -8.92 1.94
CA ASN A 174 -4.78 -7.58 1.91
C ASN A 174 -5.58 -6.58 2.76
N CYS A 175 -6.67 -6.05 2.25
CA CYS A 175 -7.38 -4.90 2.84
C CYS A 175 -8.85 -5.21 3.13
N ASP A 176 -9.44 -4.50 4.12
CA ASP A 176 -10.82 -4.69 4.56
C ASP A 176 -11.63 -3.40 4.58
N LEU A 177 -12.94 -3.52 4.30
CA LEU A 177 -13.96 -2.61 4.84
C LEU A 177 -14.58 -3.26 6.07
N VAL A 178 -14.20 -2.84 7.25
CA VAL A 178 -14.67 -3.44 8.50
C VAL A 178 -16.15 -3.15 8.70
N ASN A 179 -16.95 -4.20 8.93
CA ASN A 179 -18.37 -4.05 9.25
C ASN A 179 -18.57 -3.69 10.73
N LEU A 180 -18.08 -2.51 11.09
CA LEU A 180 -18.14 -2.01 12.46
C LEU A 180 -19.58 -1.88 12.97
N GLU A 181 -20.54 -1.57 12.08
CA GLU A 181 -21.95 -1.52 12.41
C GLU A 181 -22.45 -2.86 12.95
N ASP A 182 -22.20 -3.96 12.22
CA ASP A 182 -22.60 -5.31 12.67
C ASP A 182 -21.96 -5.68 14.01
N MET A 183 -20.66 -5.41 14.16
CA MET A 183 -19.93 -5.75 15.38
C MET A 183 -20.43 -4.99 16.61
N LEU A 184 -20.76 -3.70 16.46
CA LEU A 184 -21.25 -2.87 17.55
C LEU A 184 -22.72 -3.13 17.87
N GLN A 185 -23.57 -3.37 16.87
CA GLN A 185 -25.00 -3.59 17.09
C GLN A 185 -25.33 -5.02 17.59
N ASN A 186 -24.61 -6.01 17.08
CA ASN A 186 -24.88 -7.43 17.36
C ASN A 186 -23.86 -8.08 18.31
N GLY A 187 -22.88 -7.30 18.78
CA GLY A 187 -21.77 -7.81 19.59
C GLY A 187 -20.68 -8.51 18.76
N THR A 188 -19.55 -8.71 19.37
CA THR A 188 -18.38 -9.38 18.79
C THR A 188 -17.62 -10.14 19.87
N VAL A 189 -16.57 -10.88 19.47
CA VAL A 189 -15.66 -11.54 20.42
C VAL A 189 -14.23 -11.09 20.13
N ILE A 190 -13.54 -10.61 21.15
CA ILE A 190 -12.14 -10.22 21.09
C ILE A 190 -11.33 -11.11 22.03
N THR A 191 -10.38 -11.85 21.49
CA THR A 191 -9.53 -12.78 22.27
C THR A 191 -10.29 -13.70 23.23
N GLY A 192 -11.43 -14.26 22.75
CA GLY A 192 -12.28 -15.15 23.55
C GLY A 192 -13.24 -14.44 24.52
N THR A 193 -13.22 -13.10 24.58
CA THR A 193 -14.11 -12.32 25.45
C THR A 193 -15.28 -11.77 24.64
N LEU A 194 -16.51 -12.05 25.11
CA LEU A 194 -17.71 -11.48 24.51
C LEU A 194 -17.79 -9.97 24.79
N ILE A 195 -17.96 -9.21 23.74
CA ILE A 195 -18.19 -7.77 23.77
C ILE A 195 -19.63 -7.54 23.33
N GLU A 196 -20.47 -7.14 24.26
CA GLU A 196 -21.87 -6.83 23.99
C GLU A 196 -22.03 -5.46 23.33
N ARG A 197 -23.24 -5.16 22.86
CA ARG A 197 -23.59 -3.86 22.28
C ARG A 197 -23.24 -2.72 23.27
N PRO A 198 -22.50 -1.69 22.85
CA PRO A 198 -22.14 -0.57 23.74
C PRO A 198 -23.35 0.17 24.31
N HIS A 199 -23.23 0.64 25.53
CA HIS A 199 -24.25 1.45 26.23
C HIS A 199 -23.90 2.95 26.31
N SER A 200 -22.92 3.39 25.51
CA SER A 200 -22.56 4.80 25.36
C SER A 200 -21.69 5.01 24.10
N PHE A 201 -21.64 6.24 23.63
CA PHE A 201 -20.75 6.64 22.53
C PHE A 201 -19.27 6.44 22.87
N ALA A 202 -18.86 6.84 24.09
CA ALA A 202 -17.48 6.68 24.53
C ALA A 202 -17.05 5.20 24.56
N THR A 203 -17.94 4.30 25.01
CA THR A 203 -17.68 2.85 25.01
C THR A 203 -17.61 2.32 23.56
N ALA A 204 -18.49 2.78 22.68
CA ALA A 204 -18.44 2.40 21.27
C ALA A 204 -17.12 2.80 20.59
N CYS A 205 -16.63 3.99 20.86
CA CYS A 205 -15.33 4.45 20.37
C CYS A 205 -14.17 3.60 20.89
N ASN A 206 -14.17 3.26 22.18
CA ASN A 206 -13.14 2.40 22.75
C ASN A 206 -13.15 0.99 22.14
N ILE A 207 -14.32 0.38 22.01
CA ILE A 207 -14.47 -0.95 21.37
C ILE A 207 -14.03 -0.89 19.90
N ALA A 208 -14.40 0.16 19.17
CA ALA A 208 -13.97 0.36 17.77
C ALA A 208 -12.44 0.33 17.65
N THR A 209 -11.71 0.96 18.55
CA THR A 209 -10.23 0.94 18.52
C THR A 209 -9.64 -0.42 18.82
N GLN A 210 -10.27 -1.20 19.71
CA GLN A 210 -9.87 -2.58 19.97
C GLN A 210 -10.11 -3.49 18.76
N ILE A 211 -11.25 -3.31 18.08
CA ILE A 211 -11.57 -4.01 16.83
C ILE A 211 -10.50 -3.68 15.77
N VAL A 212 -10.19 -2.40 15.59
CA VAL A 212 -9.17 -1.93 14.64
C VAL A 212 -7.82 -2.60 14.89
N ALA A 213 -7.39 -2.69 16.16
CA ALA A 213 -6.13 -3.33 16.53
C ALA A 213 -6.11 -4.83 16.21
N GLN A 214 -7.23 -5.52 16.48
CA GLN A 214 -7.36 -6.95 16.19
C GLN A 214 -7.42 -7.24 14.68
N VAL A 215 -8.15 -6.45 13.92
CA VAL A 215 -8.21 -6.56 12.46
C VAL A 215 -6.81 -6.33 11.86
N ALA A 216 -6.12 -5.25 12.26
CA ALA A 216 -4.77 -4.94 11.79
C ALA A 216 -3.74 -6.04 12.09
N SER A 217 -3.98 -6.87 13.10
CA SER A 217 -3.11 -8.01 13.45
C SER A 217 -3.42 -9.30 12.66
N ASN A 218 -4.50 -9.31 11.87
CA ASN A 218 -4.98 -10.48 11.15
C ASN A 218 -5.05 -10.31 9.63
N GLN A 219 -4.62 -9.17 9.11
CA GLN A 219 -4.46 -8.87 7.69
C GLN A 219 -3.19 -8.05 7.48
N TYR A 220 -2.68 -7.93 6.26
CA TYR A 220 -1.40 -7.23 6.03
C TYR A 220 -1.54 -5.86 5.36
N GLY A 221 -2.72 -5.50 4.87
CA GLY A 221 -2.98 -4.19 4.24
C GLY A 221 -3.64 -3.18 5.17
N GLY A 222 -4.44 -2.30 4.60
CA GLY A 222 -5.19 -1.28 5.30
C GLY A 222 -6.63 -1.68 5.57
N GLN A 223 -7.23 -1.06 6.56
CA GLN A 223 -8.64 -1.21 6.88
C GLN A 223 -9.35 0.13 6.88
N SER A 224 -10.66 0.12 6.67
CA SER A 224 -11.47 1.33 6.74
C SER A 224 -12.69 1.10 7.61
N ILE A 225 -13.04 2.12 8.40
CA ILE A 225 -14.27 2.20 9.19
C ILE A 225 -15.04 3.46 8.82
N SER A 226 -16.36 3.45 9.03
CA SER A 226 -17.20 4.64 8.88
C SER A 226 -17.57 5.21 10.25
N LEU A 227 -17.50 6.54 10.40
CA LEU A 227 -18.02 7.24 11.58
C LEU A 227 -19.54 7.10 11.72
N THR A 228 -20.24 6.86 10.63
CA THR A 228 -21.69 6.62 10.65
C THR A 228 -22.05 5.43 11.53
N HIS A 229 -21.19 4.42 11.61
CA HIS A 229 -21.42 3.24 12.46
C HIS A 229 -21.37 3.54 13.97
N LEU A 230 -20.77 4.68 14.34
CA LEU A 230 -20.72 5.18 15.73
C LEU A 230 -21.88 6.13 16.05
N ALA A 231 -22.48 6.78 15.06
CA ALA A 231 -23.51 7.80 15.23
C ALA A 231 -24.74 7.31 16.03
N PRO A 232 -25.27 6.08 15.89
CA PRO A 232 -26.39 5.59 16.69
C PRO A 232 -26.14 5.60 18.18
N PHE A 233 -24.89 5.49 18.62
CA PHE A 233 -24.50 5.49 20.03
C PHE A 233 -24.51 6.90 20.67
N VAL A 234 -24.56 7.95 19.86
CA VAL A 234 -24.77 9.33 20.33
C VAL A 234 -26.17 9.45 20.97
N ASP A 235 -27.20 8.89 20.34
CA ASP A 235 -28.53 8.90 20.94
C ASP A 235 -28.62 8.01 22.17
N VAL A 236 -27.96 6.88 22.20
CA VAL A 236 -27.83 6.04 23.41
C VAL A 236 -27.25 6.84 24.57
N SER A 237 -26.18 7.60 24.33
CA SER A 237 -25.58 8.49 25.34
C SER A 237 -26.50 9.64 25.71
N ARG A 238 -27.21 10.25 24.75
CA ARG A 238 -28.18 11.32 25.02
C ARG A 238 -29.26 10.86 25.99
N GLN A 239 -29.86 9.70 25.75
CA GLN A 239 -30.86 9.13 26.63
C GLN A 239 -30.31 8.85 28.04
N LYS A 240 -29.11 8.29 28.13
CA LYS A 240 -28.45 8.01 29.41
C LYS A 240 -28.15 9.30 30.19
N ILE A 241 -27.58 10.32 29.54
CA ILE A 241 -27.27 11.61 30.15
C ILE A 241 -28.54 12.30 30.63
N ARG A 242 -29.62 12.24 29.80
CA ARG A 242 -30.90 12.82 30.18
C ARG A 242 -31.46 12.19 31.47
N LYS A 243 -31.42 10.86 31.60
CA LYS A 243 -31.82 10.18 32.81
C LYS A 243 -31.00 10.63 34.02
N GLN A 244 -29.70 10.80 33.87
CA GLN A 244 -28.81 11.31 34.93
C GLN A 244 -29.15 12.74 35.35
N VAL A 245 -29.37 13.64 34.39
CA VAL A 245 -29.73 15.04 34.63
C VAL A 245 -31.09 15.11 35.35
N LEU A 246 -32.09 14.33 34.93
CA LEU A 246 -33.38 14.32 35.63
C LEU A 246 -33.29 13.81 37.07
N ALA A 247 -32.50 12.78 37.31
CA ALA A 247 -32.27 12.26 38.68
C ALA A 247 -31.51 13.28 39.57
N GLU A 248 -30.55 14.02 39.02
CA GLU A 248 -29.85 15.08 39.71
C GLU A 248 -30.79 16.26 40.07
N VAL A 249 -31.64 16.68 39.12
CA VAL A 249 -32.63 17.72 39.29
C VAL A 249 -33.64 17.36 40.41
N GLU A 250 -34.14 16.13 40.38
CA GLU A 250 -35.04 15.59 41.40
C GLU A 250 -34.38 15.62 42.80
N ALA A 251 -33.12 15.11 42.88
CA ALA A 251 -32.36 15.06 44.10
C ALA A 251 -32.07 16.45 44.70
N LEU A 252 -31.93 17.49 43.83
CA LEU A 252 -31.70 18.89 44.24
C LEU A 252 -33.01 19.63 44.58
N GLY A 253 -34.16 19.04 44.25
CA GLY A 253 -35.46 19.68 44.47
C GLY A 253 -35.68 20.95 43.64
N VAL A 254 -35.07 21.05 42.47
CA VAL A 254 -35.23 22.17 41.53
C VAL A 254 -36.12 21.77 40.39
N ASP A 255 -36.81 22.73 39.77
CA ASP A 255 -37.72 22.51 38.65
C ASP A 255 -37.29 23.39 37.45
N PRO A 256 -36.26 22.98 36.70
CA PRO A 256 -35.80 23.70 35.54
C PRO A 256 -36.76 23.48 34.34
N THR A 257 -36.76 24.44 33.41
CA THR A 257 -37.52 24.27 32.17
C THR A 257 -36.93 23.13 31.30
N GLU A 258 -37.77 22.54 30.44
CA GLU A 258 -37.35 21.49 29.50
C GLU A 258 -36.20 21.97 28.60
N ASP A 259 -36.20 23.23 28.15
CA ASP A 259 -35.13 23.82 27.36
C ASP A 259 -33.79 23.81 28.12
N LYS A 260 -33.86 24.12 29.44
CA LYS A 260 -32.67 24.10 30.29
C LYS A 260 -32.09 22.69 30.48
N ILE A 261 -32.99 21.69 30.64
CA ILE A 261 -32.60 20.29 30.75
C ILE A 261 -31.93 19.87 29.43
N THR A 262 -32.53 20.20 28.29
CA THR A 262 -32.00 19.88 26.96
C THR A 262 -30.63 20.54 26.75
N GLU A 263 -30.46 21.82 27.11
CA GLU A 263 -29.18 22.53 27.02
C GLU A 263 -28.08 21.81 27.81
N ILE A 264 -28.37 21.38 29.04
CA ILE A 264 -27.42 20.67 29.91
C ILE A 264 -27.06 19.29 29.28
N VAL A 265 -28.07 18.58 28.80
CA VAL A 265 -27.88 17.28 28.16
C VAL A 265 -26.98 17.38 26.92
N GLU A 266 -27.29 18.31 26.00
CA GLU A 266 -26.49 18.47 24.77
C GLU A 266 -25.06 18.96 25.08
N LYS A 267 -24.87 19.80 26.06
CA LYS A 267 -23.52 20.22 26.51
C LYS A 267 -22.69 19.02 27.01
N ARG A 268 -23.28 18.17 27.87
CA ARG A 268 -22.61 16.96 28.39
C ARG A 268 -22.36 15.94 27.30
N LEU A 269 -23.32 15.81 26.37
CA LEU A 269 -23.20 14.92 25.22
C LEU A 269 -22.05 15.36 24.30
N ARG A 270 -21.94 16.65 24.01
CA ARG A 270 -20.83 17.21 23.23
C ARG A 270 -19.47 16.90 23.85
N GLU A 271 -19.36 17.00 25.17
CA GLU A 271 -18.14 16.66 25.89
C GLU A 271 -17.83 15.16 25.82
N GLU A 272 -18.84 14.28 25.86
CA GLU A 272 -18.67 12.84 25.67
C GLU A 272 -18.21 12.52 24.25
N ILE A 273 -18.81 13.13 23.23
CA ILE A 273 -18.41 12.95 21.82
C ILE A 273 -16.93 13.35 21.65
N ARG A 274 -16.54 14.50 22.20
CA ARG A 274 -15.16 14.98 22.16
C ARG A 274 -14.18 13.97 22.76
N ARG A 275 -14.49 13.41 23.93
CA ARG A 275 -13.67 12.37 24.59
C ARG A 275 -13.61 11.07 23.79
N GLY A 276 -14.72 10.65 23.20
CA GLY A 276 -14.79 9.45 22.36
C GLY A 276 -13.93 9.59 21.10
N VAL A 277 -14.03 10.72 20.42
CA VAL A 277 -13.19 11.02 19.24
C VAL A 277 -11.72 11.10 19.62
N GLN A 278 -11.39 11.72 20.76
CA GLN A 278 -10.02 11.77 21.28
C GLN A 278 -9.47 10.37 21.57
N THR A 279 -10.31 9.47 22.10
CA THR A 279 -9.93 8.06 22.31
C THR A 279 -9.54 7.40 20.99
N ILE A 280 -10.34 7.56 19.94
CA ILE A 280 -10.01 7.01 18.61
C ILE A 280 -8.66 7.56 18.12
N GLN A 281 -8.48 8.87 18.15
CA GLN A 281 -7.26 9.49 17.61
C GLN A 281 -6.00 9.03 18.36
N TYR A 282 -6.01 9.06 19.69
CA TYR A 282 -4.84 8.71 20.49
C TYR A 282 -4.56 7.21 20.52
N GLN A 283 -5.58 6.36 20.60
CA GLN A 283 -5.37 4.92 20.61
C GLN A 283 -4.80 4.44 19.27
N VAL A 284 -5.29 4.95 18.13
CA VAL A 284 -4.75 4.59 16.82
C VAL A 284 -3.25 4.89 16.70
N VAL A 285 -2.79 6.04 17.19
CA VAL A 285 -1.36 6.41 17.06
C VAL A 285 -0.46 5.77 18.13
N THR A 286 -1.04 5.32 19.25
CA THR A 286 -0.28 4.71 20.36
C THR A 286 -0.30 3.18 20.35
N LEU A 287 -1.15 2.56 19.53
CA LEU A 287 -1.18 1.12 19.38
C LEU A 287 -0.04 0.65 18.46
N LEU A 288 0.68 -0.36 18.91
CA LEU A 288 1.62 -1.10 18.09
C LEU A 288 1.04 -2.50 17.86
N THR A 289 0.70 -2.80 16.61
CA THR A 289 0.14 -4.09 16.20
C THR A 289 1.22 -5.14 16.02
N THR A 290 0.83 -6.38 15.76
CA THR A 290 1.77 -7.47 15.45
C THR A 290 2.61 -7.21 14.19
N ASN A 291 2.15 -6.30 13.32
CA ASN A 291 2.86 -5.89 12.10
C ASN A 291 3.93 -4.81 12.36
N GLY A 292 4.28 -4.55 13.62
CA GLY A 292 5.35 -3.65 14.01
C GLY A 292 5.11 -2.17 13.72
N GLN A 293 3.84 -1.76 13.53
CA GLN A 293 3.44 -0.36 13.28
C GLN A 293 2.07 -0.06 13.88
N ALA A 294 1.69 1.22 13.91
CA ALA A 294 0.33 1.63 14.21
C ALA A 294 -0.65 1.03 13.17
N PRO A 295 -1.92 0.77 13.56
CA PRO A 295 -2.92 0.27 12.61
C PRO A 295 -3.02 1.14 11.37
N PHE A 296 -2.92 0.54 10.18
CA PHE A 296 -3.14 1.23 8.91
C PHE A 296 -4.64 1.39 8.71
N ILE A 297 -5.20 2.47 9.26
CA ILE A 297 -6.64 2.73 9.28
C ILE A 297 -7.05 3.99 8.55
N THR A 298 -8.15 3.89 7.81
CA THR A 298 -8.86 4.98 7.17
C THR A 298 -10.21 5.17 7.84
N VAL A 299 -10.55 6.42 8.15
CA VAL A 299 -11.83 6.83 8.74
C VAL A 299 -12.63 7.57 7.69
N PHE A 300 -13.83 7.08 7.40
CA PHE A 300 -14.74 7.59 6.39
C PHE A 300 -15.80 8.50 7.02
N MET A 301 -15.98 9.66 6.43
CA MET A 301 -16.87 10.72 6.91
C MET A 301 -17.84 11.08 5.79
N TYR A 302 -19.06 10.51 5.84
CA TYR A 302 -20.08 10.65 4.83
C TYR A 302 -21.45 10.93 5.48
N LEU A 303 -21.96 12.17 5.38
CA LEU A 303 -23.19 12.59 6.03
C LEU A 303 -24.43 11.85 5.49
N ASN A 304 -24.54 11.67 4.17
CA ASN A 304 -25.67 11.00 3.53
C ASN A 304 -25.68 9.47 3.74
N GLU A 305 -24.70 8.90 4.43
CA GLU A 305 -24.74 7.52 4.90
C GLU A 305 -25.68 7.35 6.13
N ALA A 306 -25.98 8.43 6.83
CA ALA A 306 -26.89 8.44 7.98
C ALA A 306 -28.33 8.07 7.55
N ARG A 307 -29.04 7.34 8.41
CA ARG A 307 -30.36 6.77 8.14
C ARG A 307 -31.53 7.70 8.53
N SER A 308 -31.25 8.74 9.29
CA SER A 308 -32.23 9.73 9.71
C SER A 308 -31.60 11.12 9.84
N GLU A 309 -32.42 12.15 9.83
CA GLU A 309 -31.97 13.52 10.03
C GLU A 309 -31.31 13.74 11.41
N GLN A 310 -31.78 13.04 12.45
CA GLN A 310 -31.14 13.11 13.76
C GLN A 310 -29.75 12.45 13.75
N GLU A 311 -29.65 11.27 13.16
CA GLU A 311 -28.36 10.57 13.00
C GLU A 311 -27.38 11.40 12.16
N LYS A 312 -27.86 12.08 11.13
CA LYS A 312 -27.06 12.99 10.29
C LYS A 312 -26.53 14.18 11.07
N ARG A 313 -27.36 14.80 11.92
CA ARG A 313 -26.91 15.88 12.81
C ARG A 313 -25.88 15.39 13.84
N ASP A 314 -26.11 14.23 14.41
CA ASP A 314 -25.19 13.62 15.37
C ASP A 314 -23.86 13.25 14.71
N LEU A 315 -23.91 12.69 13.49
CA LEU A 315 -22.73 12.39 12.67
C LEU A 315 -21.95 13.66 12.32
N ALA A 316 -22.63 14.76 12.00
CA ALA A 316 -21.99 16.04 11.73
C ALA A 316 -21.17 16.54 12.94
N VAL A 317 -21.67 16.35 14.16
CA VAL A 317 -20.93 16.68 15.39
C VAL A 317 -19.69 15.78 15.55
N ILE A 318 -19.80 14.48 15.26
CA ILE A 318 -18.65 13.58 15.30
C ILE A 318 -17.58 13.98 14.28
N ILE A 319 -18.00 14.30 13.06
CA ILE A 319 -17.09 14.76 11.97
C ILE A 319 -16.40 16.06 12.37
N GLU A 320 -17.15 17.03 12.89
CA GLU A 320 -16.60 18.30 13.37
C GLU A 320 -15.49 18.06 14.41
N GLU A 321 -15.75 17.25 15.43
CA GLU A 321 -14.76 16.92 16.47
C GLU A 321 -13.54 16.18 15.88
N MET A 322 -13.75 15.27 14.93
CA MET A 322 -12.66 14.56 14.28
C MET A 322 -11.74 15.52 13.51
N LEU A 323 -12.31 16.47 12.77
CA LEU A 323 -11.56 17.48 12.02
C LEU A 323 -10.85 18.48 12.94
N GLU A 324 -11.51 18.94 14.00
CA GLU A 324 -10.90 19.87 14.97
C GLU A 324 -9.70 19.24 15.67
N GLN A 325 -9.83 18.01 16.15
CA GLN A 325 -8.74 17.31 16.81
C GLN A 325 -7.60 16.96 15.84
N ARG A 326 -7.93 16.64 14.59
CA ARG A 326 -6.92 16.43 13.56
C ARG A 326 -6.21 17.74 13.20
N TYR A 327 -6.92 18.86 13.14
CA TYR A 327 -6.33 20.18 12.93
C TYR A 327 -5.33 20.52 14.04
N GLN A 328 -5.65 20.20 15.30
CA GLN A 328 -4.73 20.33 16.41
C GLN A 328 -3.51 19.42 16.25
N GLY A 329 -3.69 18.18 15.82
CA GLY A 329 -2.64 17.15 15.70
C GLY A 329 -2.46 16.35 17.00
N VAL A 330 -1.29 15.73 17.14
CA VAL A 330 -0.87 15.00 18.36
C VAL A 330 0.46 15.55 18.85
N LYS A 331 0.69 15.48 20.17
CA LYS A 331 1.98 15.88 20.74
C LYS A 331 3.00 14.76 20.56
N ASN A 332 4.17 15.11 20.04
CA ASN A 332 5.33 14.25 20.07
C ASN A 332 5.95 14.19 21.48
N GLU A 333 7.04 13.45 21.64
CA GLU A 333 7.75 13.28 22.92
C GLU A 333 8.32 14.59 23.48
N GLN A 334 8.56 15.61 22.64
CA GLN A 334 8.99 16.95 23.05
C GLN A 334 7.82 17.89 23.38
N GLY A 335 6.57 17.39 23.32
CA GLY A 335 5.36 18.18 23.59
C GLY A 335 4.92 19.11 22.46
N VAL A 336 5.47 18.93 21.25
CA VAL A 336 5.13 19.73 20.06
C VAL A 336 3.98 19.06 19.29
N TRP A 337 3.02 19.87 18.84
CA TRP A 337 1.90 19.40 18.04
C TRP A 337 2.35 19.10 16.59
N VAL A 338 2.33 17.83 16.21
CA VAL A 338 2.74 17.34 14.89
C VAL A 338 1.60 16.62 14.18
N THR A 339 1.75 16.41 12.86
CA THR A 339 0.81 15.64 12.04
C THR A 339 1.05 14.16 12.23
N PRO A 340 0.09 13.37 12.76
CA PRO A 340 0.22 11.91 12.80
C PRO A 340 -0.03 11.29 11.42
N ALA A 341 0.61 10.15 11.16
CA ALA A 341 0.39 9.40 9.92
C ALA A 341 -1.04 8.81 9.83
N PHE A 342 -1.58 8.36 10.95
CA PHE A 342 -2.90 7.72 11.06
C PHE A 342 -3.74 8.37 12.18
N PRO A 343 -5.09 8.20 12.11
CA PRO A 343 -5.87 7.64 11.01
C PRO A 343 -5.80 8.51 9.76
N LYS A 344 -5.84 7.89 8.58
CA LYS A 344 -6.16 8.60 7.33
C LYS A 344 -7.63 9.02 7.40
N LEU A 345 -7.93 10.25 6.98
CA LEU A 345 -9.31 10.77 6.98
C LEU A 345 -9.77 10.96 5.53
N ILE A 346 -10.98 10.49 5.23
CA ILE A 346 -11.65 10.74 3.95
C ILE A 346 -12.96 11.48 4.23
N TYR A 347 -13.09 12.64 3.63
CA TYR A 347 -14.27 13.48 3.71
C TYR A 347 -15.02 13.46 2.38
N VAL A 348 -16.29 13.07 2.41
CA VAL A 348 -17.14 13.06 1.21
C VAL A 348 -17.67 14.45 0.95
N LEU A 349 -17.44 14.93 -0.25
CA LEU A 349 -18.02 16.17 -0.77
C LEU A 349 -19.43 15.86 -1.28
N GLU A 350 -20.43 16.48 -0.67
CA GLU A 350 -21.86 16.22 -0.88
C GLU A 350 -22.58 17.51 -1.25
N ALA A 351 -23.75 17.41 -1.85
CA ALA A 351 -24.59 18.59 -2.13
C ALA A 351 -24.88 19.40 -0.84
N ASP A 352 -25.04 18.72 0.29
CA ASP A 352 -25.36 19.31 1.58
C ASP A 352 -24.17 20.01 2.27
N ASN A 353 -22.96 19.91 1.73
CA ASN A 353 -21.77 20.48 2.35
C ASN A 353 -20.83 21.26 1.42
N ILE A 354 -21.03 21.23 0.10
CA ILE A 354 -20.06 21.80 -0.85
C ILE A 354 -20.39 23.24 -1.30
N HIS A 355 -21.66 23.63 -1.25
CA HIS A 355 -22.09 24.96 -1.65
C HIS A 355 -22.15 25.91 -0.45
N ASP A 356 -21.93 27.21 -0.69
CA ASP A 356 -21.83 28.24 0.36
C ASP A 356 -23.12 28.37 1.19
N ASP A 357 -24.26 28.02 0.62
CA ASP A 357 -25.58 27.99 1.24
C ASP A 357 -26.00 26.61 1.79
N SER A 358 -25.13 25.61 1.66
CA SER A 358 -25.40 24.26 2.16
C SER A 358 -25.39 24.22 3.70
N PRO A 359 -26.28 23.41 4.31
CA PRO A 359 -26.44 23.39 5.78
C PRO A 359 -25.19 22.93 6.53
N TYR A 360 -24.33 22.14 5.91
CA TYR A 360 -23.10 21.62 6.49
C TYR A 360 -21.83 22.19 5.83
N TYR A 361 -21.92 23.31 5.13
CA TYR A 361 -20.76 23.96 4.49
C TYR A 361 -19.64 24.28 5.49
N TYR A 362 -20.00 24.60 6.73
CA TYR A 362 -19.02 24.86 7.80
C TYR A 362 -18.06 23.68 8.05
N LEU A 363 -18.51 22.43 7.85
CA LEU A 363 -17.65 21.24 7.93
C LEU A 363 -16.63 21.23 6.79
N THR A 364 -17.04 21.61 5.58
CA THR A 364 -16.16 21.72 4.43
C THR A 364 -15.11 22.81 4.61
N GLN A 365 -15.48 23.94 5.20
CA GLN A 365 -14.51 24.99 5.58
C GLN A 365 -13.52 24.50 6.63
N LEU A 366 -13.97 23.73 7.62
CA LEU A 366 -13.12 23.13 8.63
C LEU A 366 -12.20 22.07 8.03
N ALA A 367 -12.71 21.24 7.10
CA ALA A 367 -11.92 20.26 6.35
C ALA A 367 -10.82 20.93 5.52
N ALA A 368 -11.14 22.02 4.81
CA ALA A 368 -10.16 22.81 4.06
C ALA A 368 -9.05 23.35 4.96
N LYS A 369 -9.42 23.90 6.13
CA LYS A 369 -8.48 24.39 7.14
C LYS A 369 -7.57 23.27 7.68
N CYS A 370 -8.17 22.09 7.92
CA CYS A 370 -7.43 20.91 8.39
C CYS A 370 -6.44 20.42 7.30
N THR A 371 -6.88 20.30 6.06
CA THR A 371 -6.03 19.90 4.93
C THR A 371 -4.85 20.87 4.74
N ALA A 372 -5.10 22.17 4.79
CA ALA A 372 -4.06 23.18 4.61
C ALA A 372 -2.93 23.08 5.65
N ARG A 373 -3.21 22.57 6.85
CA ARG A 373 -2.25 22.43 7.94
C ARG A 373 -1.72 21.01 8.13
N ARG A 374 -2.58 19.98 7.91
CA ARG A 374 -2.31 18.60 8.31
C ARG A 374 -2.37 17.59 7.16
N MET A 375 -2.49 18.03 5.92
CA MET A 375 -2.57 17.21 4.70
C MET A 375 -3.80 16.29 4.62
N VAL A 376 -4.66 16.27 5.59
CA VAL A 376 -5.92 15.50 5.61
C VAL A 376 -7.06 16.40 6.04
N PRO A 377 -8.31 16.05 5.66
CA PRO A 377 -8.77 14.85 4.94
C PRO A 377 -8.45 14.85 3.45
N ASP A 378 -8.56 13.66 2.84
CA ASP A 378 -8.70 13.49 1.41
C ASP A 378 -10.18 13.60 1.03
N TYR A 379 -10.47 13.77 -0.26
CA TYR A 379 -11.81 14.08 -0.74
C TYR A 379 -12.32 13.06 -1.73
N ILE A 380 -13.53 12.55 -1.47
CA ILE A 380 -14.32 11.74 -2.42
C ILE A 380 -15.53 12.55 -2.83
N SER A 381 -15.82 12.57 -4.13
CA SER A 381 -17.03 13.21 -4.70
C SER A 381 -18.20 12.24 -4.66
N GLU A 382 -19.25 12.55 -3.88
CA GLU A 382 -20.53 11.84 -3.91
C GLU A 382 -21.11 11.85 -5.34
N LYS A 383 -21.16 13.02 -5.98
CA LYS A 383 -21.69 13.19 -7.33
C LYS A 383 -21.02 12.27 -8.34
N LYS A 384 -19.68 12.22 -8.34
CA LYS A 384 -18.92 11.38 -9.28
C LYS A 384 -18.98 9.89 -8.93
N MET A 385 -19.03 9.53 -7.67
CA MET A 385 -19.22 8.14 -7.28
C MET A 385 -20.60 7.62 -7.69
N LEU A 386 -21.65 8.37 -7.43
CA LEU A 386 -23.01 8.00 -7.89
C LEU A 386 -23.09 7.88 -9.40
N GLU A 387 -22.50 8.83 -10.14
CA GLU A 387 -22.47 8.82 -11.61
C GLU A 387 -21.74 7.62 -12.19
N LEU A 388 -20.58 7.25 -11.63
CA LEU A 388 -19.67 6.28 -12.23
C LEU A 388 -19.68 4.89 -11.60
N LYS A 389 -20.08 4.78 -10.33
CA LYS A 389 -20.09 3.53 -9.55
C LYS A 389 -21.49 3.14 -9.04
N GLY A 390 -22.46 4.06 -9.10
CA GLY A 390 -23.83 3.85 -8.64
C GLY A 390 -24.05 3.97 -7.13
N ASP A 391 -22.99 3.87 -6.33
CA ASP A 391 -23.02 3.94 -4.87
C ASP A 391 -21.85 4.78 -4.34
N VAL A 392 -21.99 5.26 -3.10
CA VAL A 392 -20.93 5.95 -2.36
C VAL A 392 -20.48 5.06 -1.19
N TYR A 393 -19.22 4.70 -1.18
CA TYR A 393 -18.62 3.84 -0.18
C TYR A 393 -17.11 4.15 -0.05
N PRO A 394 -16.48 3.80 1.07
CA PRO A 394 -15.05 4.07 1.26
C PRO A 394 -14.17 3.15 0.42
N CYS A 395 -12.94 3.60 0.16
CA CYS A 395 -11.87 2.70 -0.21
C CYS A 395 -11.36 1.93 1.02
N MET A 396 -10.76 0.77 0.77
CA MET A 396 -10.00 0.01 1.77
C MET A 396 -8.59 0.58 1.86
N GLY A 397 -8.15 0.95 3.05
CA GLY A 397 -6.83 1.54 3.26
C GLY A 397 -6.60 2.81 2.44
N CYS A 398 -5.63 2.81 1.51
CA CYS A 398 -5.25 4.00 0.77
C CYS A 398 -6.25 4.39 -0.32
N ARG A 399 -6.52 3.47 -1.24
CA ARG A 399 -7.31 3.76 -2.46
C ARG A 399 -7.94 2.53 -3.12
N SER A 400 -7.92 1.35 -2.48
CA SER A 400 -8.51 0.13 -3.04
C SER A 400 -10.03 0.17 -2.91
N PHE A 401 -10.73 0.25 -4.03
CA PHE A 401 -12.20 0.21 -4.05
C PHE A 401 -12.70 -1.19 -4.39
N LEU A 402 -13.74 -1.61 -3.68
CA LEU A 402 -14.54 -2.76 -4.06
C LEU A 402 -15.34 -2.45 -5.34
N THR A 403 -15.69 -3.48 -6.07
CA THR A 403 -16.70 -3.42 -7.13
C THR A 403 -18.05 -3.87 -6.55
N PRO A 404 -19.20 -3.47 -7.15
CA PRO A 404 -20.51 -3.98 -6.73
C PRO A 404 -20.49 -5.51 -6.68
N ASP A 405 -21.08 -6.08 -5.63
CA ASP A 405 -21.18 -7.53 -5.50
C ASP A 405 -22.19 -8.12 -6.50
N ARG A 406 -22.00 -9.39 -6.90
CA ARG A 406 -22.92 -10.09 -7.81
C ARG A 406 -23.94 -10.96 -7.09
N PHE A 407 -23.76 -11.26 -5.81
CA PHE A 407 -24.72 -12.05 -5.05
C PHE A 407 -26.00 -11.26 -4.76
N THR A 408 -25.93 -9.94 -4.59
CA THR A 408 -27.10 -9.07 -4.48
C THR A 408 -27.90 -9.06 -5.80
N ASP A 409 -27.24 -8.90 -6.94
CA ASP A 409 -27.89 -8.92 -8.26
C ASP A 409 -28.53 -10.27 -8.59
N ALA A 410 -27.95 -11.37 -8.12
CA ALA A 410 -28.50 -12.70 -8.26
C ALA A 410 -29.68 -13.01 -7.30
N GLY A 411 -30.08 -12.05 -6.46
CA GLY A 411 -31.12 -12.23 -5.47
C GLY A 411 -30.72 -13.11 -4.28
N VAL A 412 -29.45 -13.41 -4.14
CA VAL A 412 -28.89 -14.15 -2.99
C VAL A 412 -28.73 -13.15 -1.84
N GLY A 413 -29.23 -13.48 -0.66
CA GLY A 413 -29.07 -12.65 0.53
C GLY A 413 -27.62 -12.56 0.99
N ASN A 414 -27.39 -11.88 2.11
CA ASN A 414 -26.06 -11.78 2.69
C ASN A 414 -25.53 -13.16 3.07
N ILE A 415 -24.60 -13.68 2.28
CA ILE A 415 -24.00 -15.01 2.49
C ILE A 415 -23.19 -15.13 3.77
N ALA A 416 -22.82 -14.00 4.37
CA ALA A 416 -22.11 -13.92 5.65
C ALA A 416 -23.06 -13.76 6.86
N ASN A 417 -24.38 -13.76 6.65
CA ASN A 417 -25.39 -13.57 7.69
C ASN A 417 -25.17 -12.30 8.55
N ALA A 418 -24.67 -11.22 7.94
CA ALA A 418 -24.51 -9.97 8.65
C ALA A 418 -25.88 -9.31 8.92
N GLY A 419 -26.12 -8.94 10.16
CA GLY A 419 -27.43 -8.45 10.62
C GLY A 419 -27.88 -7.14 9.97
N ASN A 420 -27.00 -6.38 9.37
CA ASN A 420 -27.25 -5.10 8.73
C ASN A 420 -27.39 -5.17 7.20
N TYR A 421 -27.47 -6.38 6.63
CA TYR A 421 -27.68 -6.51 5.18
C TYR A 421 -29.09 -6.06 4.79
N VAL A 422 -29.16 -5.25 3.73
CA VAL A 422 -30.43 -4.78 3.14
C VAL A 422 -30.61 -5.44 1.78
N PRO A 423 -31.66 -6.27 1.58
CA PRO A 423 -31.94 -6.88 0.29
C PRO A 423 -32.06 -5.86 -0.83
N GLY A 424 -31.47 -6.14 -1.98
CA GLY A 424 -31.51 -5.26 -3.15
C GLY A 424 -30.50 -4.11 -3.11
N LYS A 425 -29.67 -4.00 -2.06
CA LYS A 425 -28.56 -3.03 -2.02
C LYS A 425 -27.23 -3.80 -1.99
N HIS A 426 -26.28 -3.35 -2.80
CA HIS A 426 -24.93 -3.89 -2.79
C HIS A 426 -24.30 -3.73 -1.41
N LYS A 427 -23.58 -4.78 -0.98
CA LYS A 427 -22.86 -4.79 0.29
C LYS A 427 -21.43 -4.36 0.06
N TYR A 428 -20.94 -3.44 0.87
CA TYR A 428 -19.53 -3.03 0.86
C TYR A 428 -18.84 -3.36 2.18
N TYR A 429 -19.39 -2.93 3.31
CA TYR A 429 -18.81 -3.26 4.62
C TYR A 429 -18.83 -4.76 4.89
N GLY A 430 -17.74 -5.27 5.43
CA GLY A 430 -17.52 -6.70 5.63
C GLY A 430 -16.93 -7.41 4.40
N ARG A 431 -16.59 -6.67 3.35
CA ARG A 431 -15.92 -7.22 2.17
C ARG A 431 -14.43 -6.84 2.18
N PHE A 432 -13.63 -7.52 1.37
CA PHE A 432 -12.18 -7.43 1.43
C PHE A 432 -11.52 -7.59 0.05
N ASN A 433 -10.23 -7.26 -0.02
CA ASN A 433 -9.37 -7.51 -1.16
C ASN A 433 -8.40 -8.66 -0.87
N GLN A 434 -8.30 -9.63 -1.78
CA GLN A 434 -7.48 -10.83 -1.61
C GLN A 434 -5.98 -10.54 -1.78
N GLY A 435 -5.61 -9.56 -2.60
CA GLY A 435 -4.23 -9.19 -2.86
C GLY A 435 -4.02 -8.51 -4.20
N VAL A 436 -2.77 -8.16 -4.48
CA VAL A 436 -2.37 -7.33 -5.62
C VAL A 436 -1.17 -7.93 -6.33
N VAL A 437 -1.16 -7.83 -7.67
CA VAL A 437 0.02 -8.01 -8.52
C VAL A 437 0.10 -6.83 -9.47
N THR A 438 1.26 -6.19 -9.59
CA THR A 438 1.44 -4.98 -10.43
C THR A 438 2.27 -5.28 -11.66
N ILE A 439 1.78 -4.89 -12.83
CA ILE A 439 2.52 -4.92 -14.10
C ILE A 439 3.42 -3.69 -14.23
N ASN A 440 4.66 -3.90 -14.71
CA ASN A 440 5.60 -2.83 -15.06
C ASN A 440 5.39 -2.44 -16.53
N LEU A 441 4.63 -1.39 -16.80
CA LEU A 441 4.34 -0.94 -18.17
C LEU A 441 5.58 -0.48 -18.95
N PRO A 442 6.55 0.26 -18.35
CA PRO A 442 7.82 0.54 -19.00
C PRO A 442 8.59 -0.70 -19.47
N ASP A 443 8.53 -1.81 -18.72
CA ASP A 443 9.15 -3.07 -19.15
C ASP A 443 8.57 -3.58 -20.47
N VAL A 444 7.25 -3.52 -20.63
CA VAL A 444 6.57 -3.91 -21.88
C VAL A 444 7.07 -3.06 -23.05
N ALA A 445 7.10 -1.74 -22.85
CA ALA A 445 7.54 -0.78 -23.87
C ALA A 445 8.99 -1.01 -24.28
N LEU A 446 9.89 -1.08 -23.31
CA LEU A 446 11.34 -1.27 -23.55
C LEU A 446 11.63 -2.64 -24.19
N SER A 447 10.97 -3.69 -23.75
CA SER A 447 11.10 -5.05 -24.34
C SER A 447 10.63 -5.11 -25.78
N SER A 448 9.68 -4.25 -26.19
CA SER A 448 9.20 -4.15 -27.58
C SER A 448 10.20 -3.46 -28.52
N GLY A 449 11.18 -2.73 -27.97
CA GLY A 449 12.11 -1.90 -28.73
C GLY A 449 11.42 -0.77 -29.52
N GLY A 450 10.25 -0.31 -29.06
CA GLY A 450 9.44 0.72 -29.72
C GLY A 450 8.56 0.21 -30.87
N ASN A 451 8.55 -1.07 -31.13
CA ASN A 451 7.67 -1.68 -32.15
C ASN A 451 6.27 -1.92 -31.58
N ILE A 452 5.24 -1.34 -32.19
CA ILE A 452 3.86 -1.36 -31.67
C ILE A 452 3.23 -2.76 -31.70
N GLU A 453 3.51 -3.59 -32.71
CA GLU A 453 2.96 -4.95 -32.80
C GLU A 453 3.58 -5.84 -31.72
N LYS A 454 4.90 -5.76 -31.54
CA LYS A 454 5.61 -6.43 -30.45
C LYS A 454 5.13 -5.95 -29.08
N PHE A 455 4.86 -4.65 -28.93
CA PHE A 455 4.32 -4.10 -27.69
C PHE A 455 3.05 -4.84 -27.27
N TRP A 456 2.06 -4.94 -28.15
CA TRP A 456 0.80 -5.58 -27.81
C TRP A 456 0.96 -7.09 -27.56
N THR A 457 1.85 -7.77 -28.29
CA THR A 457 2.16 -9.20 -28.05
C THR A 457 2.77 -9.40 -26.66
N ILE A 458 3.81 -8.64 -26.33
CA ILE A 458 4.48 -8.72 -25.02
C ILE A 458 3.52 -8.30 -23.89
N PHE A 459 2.67 -7.31 -24.15
CA PHE A 459 1.67 -6.87 -23.19
C PHE A 459 0.69 -7.97 -22.82
N GLU A 460 0.17 -8.72 -23.80
CA GLU A 460 -0.67 -9.91 -23.56
C GLU A 460 0.07 -10.97 -22.73
N GLU A 461 1.32 -11.27 -23.06
CA GLU A 461 2.14 -12.24 -22.31
C GLU A 461 2.33 -11.80 -20.85
N ARG A 462 2.58 -10.49 -20.60
CA ARG A 462 2.74 -9.95 -19.25
C ARG A 462 1.41 -9.94 -18.47
N LEU A 463 0.29 -9.66 -19.14
CA LEU A 463 -1.04 -9.74 -18.53
C LEU A 463 -1.37 -11.17 -18.12
N GLU A 464 -1.08 -12.17 -18.97
CA GLU A 464 -1.27 -13.58 -18.61
C GLU A 464 -0.38 -14.00 -17.42
N LEU A 465 0.84 -13.52 -17.38
CA LEU A 465 1.73 -13.74 -16.23
C LEU A 465 1.16 -13.13 -14.93
N CYS A 466 0.61 -11.91 -15.01
CA CYS A 466 -0.09 -11.28 -13.87
C CYS A 466 -1.34 -12.08 -13.47
N HIS A 467 -2.11 -12.57 -14.44
CA HIS A 467 -3.29 -13.39 -14.16
C HIS A 467 -2.93 -14.66 -13.37
N ARG A 468 -1.92 -15.40 -13.82
CA ARG A 468 -1.44 -16.58 -13.10
C ARG A 468 -0.91 -16.26 -11.70
N ALA A 469 -0.22 -15.13 -11.55
CA ALA A 469 0.26 -14.66 -10.26
C ALA A 469 -0.91 -14.29 -9.31
N LEU A 470 -1.96 -13.64 -9.82
CA LEU A 470 -3.18 -13.35 -9.06
C LEU A 470 -3.92 -14.65 -8.68
N ARG A 471 -3.94 -15.64 -9.58
CA ARG A 471 -4.48 -16.97 -9.25
C ARG A 471 -3.74 -17.64 -8.10
N CYS A 472 -2.42 -17.53 -8.04
CA CYS A 472 -1.64 -18.03 -6.89
C CYS A 472 -2.12 -17.41 -5.58
N ARG A 473 -2.41 -16.09 -5.55
CA ARG A 473 -2.96 -15.42 -4.36
C ARG A 473 -4.34 -15.95 -3.98
N HIS A 474 -5.23 -16.06 -4.95
CA HIS A 474 -6.57 -16.61 -4.73
C HIS A 474 -6.51 -18.03 -4.19
N ASP A 475 -5.73 -18.89 -4.85
CA ASP A 475 -5.62 -20.30 -4.46
C ASP A 475 -4.96 -20.49 -3.09
N ARG A 476 -4.11 -19.54 -2.65
CA ARG A 476 -3.52 -19.53 -1.30
C ARG A 476 -4.56 -19.33 -0.21
N LEU A 477 -5.63 -18.59 -0.47
CA LEU A 477 -6.71 -18.35 0.48
C LEU A 477 -7.75 -19.47 0.52
N LYS A 478 -7.87 -20.27 -0.54
CA LYS A 478 -8.83 -21.40 -0.58
C LYS A 478 -8.54 -22.41 0.51
N GLY A 479 -9.60 -22.92 1.12
CA GLY A 479 -9.53 -23.88 2.20
C GLY A 479 -9.11 -23.29 3.56
N THR A 480 -8.88 -21.97 3.65
CA THR A 480 -8.63 -21.30 4.94
C THR A 480 -9.84 -21.44 5.83
N LEU A 481 -9.64 -21.98 7.03
CA LEU A 481 -10.71 -22.11 8.00
C LEU A 481 -10.97 -20.78 8.71
N SER A 482 -12.22 -20.52 9.07
CA SER A 482 -12.63 -19.33 9.82
C SER A 482 -11.86 -19.13 11.13
N ASP A 483 -11.27 -20.21 11.65
CA ASP A 483 -10.44 -20.22 12.86
C ASP A 483 -9.08 -19.53 12.68
N ALA A 484 -8.63 -19.30 11.44
CA ALA A 484 -7.36 -18.63 11.18
C ALA A 484 -7.37 -17.15 11.62
N ALA A 485 -8.53 -16.50 11.51
CA ALA A 485 -8.74 -15.12 11.94
C ALA A 485 -10.17 -14.92 12.44
N PRO A 486 -10.52 -15.37 13.67
CA PRO A 486 -11.89 -15.36 14.16
C PRO A 486 -12.55 -13.99 14.13
N ILE A 487 -11.82 -12.92 14.46
CA ILE A 487 -12.34 -11.54 14.43
C ILE A 487 -12.87 -11.16 13.04
N LEU A 488 -12.20 -11.64 11.97
CA LEU A 488 -12.59 -11.37 10.59
C LEU A 488 -13.76 -12.25 10.14
N TRP A 489 -13.63 -13.55 10.36
CA TRP A 489 -14.48 -14.54 9.70
C TRP A 489 -15.65 -15.02 10.54
N GLN A 490 -15.54 -15.02 11.88
CA GLN A 490 -16.59 -15.54 12.79
C GLN A 490 -17.33 -14.43 13.52
N TYR A 491 -16.68 -13.30 13.83
CA TYR A 491 -17.19 -12.31 14.78
C TYR A 491 -17.51 -10.94 14.18
N GLY A 492 -17.66 -10.86 12.86
CA GLY A 492 -18.41 -9.81 12.20
C GLY A 492 -17.57 -8.76 11.46
N ALA A 493 -16.23 -8.71 11.59
CA ALA A 493 -15.46 -7.70 10.85
C ALA A 493 -15.62 -7.86 9.33
N CYS A 494 -15.56 -9.09 8.82
CA CYS A 494 -15.86 -9.42 7.41
C CYS A 494 -17.05 -10.38 7.28
N ALA A 495 -17.22 -11.33 8.18
CA ALA A 495 -18.26 -12.35 8.09
C ALA A 495 -18.67 -12.87 9.47
N ARG A 496 -19.73 -13.70 9.48
CA ARG A 496 -20.19 -14.47 10.65
C ARG A 496 -20.31 -15.95 10.28
N LEU A 497 -19.19 -16.53 9.85
CA LEU A 497 -19.09 -17.96 9.56
C LEU A 497 -19.07 -18.78 10.84
N LYS A 498 -19.45 -20.04 10.74
CA LYS A 498 -19.31 -20.98 11.84
C LYS A 498 -17.84 -21.33 12.06
N LYS A 499 -17.50 -21.71 13.29
CA LYS A 499 -16.17 -22.24 13.62
C LYS A 499 -15.83 -23.46 12.74
N GLY A 500 -14.65 -23.50 12.17
CA GLY A 500 -14.19 -24.56 11.26
C GLY A 500 -14.78 -24.49 9.85
N GLU A 501 -15.57 -23.47 9.52
CA GLU A 501 -16.12 -23.28 8.16
C GLU A 501 -15.05 -22.65 7.26
N PRO A 502 -14.83 -23.19 6.03
CA PRO A 502 -13.92 -22.56 5.06
C PRO A 502 -14.46 -21.22 4.57
N ILE A 503 -13.53 -20.27 4.29
CA ILE A 503 -13.88 -18.94 3.76
C ILE A 503 -14.16 -18.94 2.25
N ASP A 504 -14.09 -20.08 1.58
CA ASP A 504 -14.11 -20.21 0.13
C ASP A 504 -15.27 -19.47 -0.54
N LYS A 505 -16.47 -19.51 0.05
CA LYS A 505 -17.64 -18.78 -0.48
C LYS A 505 -17.46 -17.26 -0.50
N LEU A 506 -16.52 -16.72 0.29
CA LEU A 506 -16.20 -15.28 0.31
C LEU A 506 -15.18 -14.88 -0.77
N LEU A 507 -14.65 -15.84 -1.53
CA LEU A 507 -13.67 -15.59 -2.58
C LEU A 507 -14.31 -15.43 -3.97
N TYR A 508 -15.61 -15.70 -4.10
CA TYR A 508 -16.37 -15.71 -5.34
C TYR A 508 -17.58 -14.77 -5.32
N ASP A 509 -18.30 -14.69 -6.41
CA ASP A 509 -19.57 -13.93 -6.57
C ASP A 509 -19.44 -12.44 -6.23
N GLY A 510 -18.25 -11.88 -6.31
CA GLY A 510 -18.00 -10.49 -5.99
C GLY A 510 -18.00 -10.18 -4.49
N TYR A 511 -17.94 -11.17 -3.59
CA TYR A 511 -17.81 -10.88 -2.18
C TYR A 511 -16.46 -10.22 -1.86
N SER A 512 -15.39 -10.69 -2.47
CA SER A 512 -14.06 -10.07 -2.39
C SER A 512 -13.54 -9.72 -3.79
N THR A 513 -12.58 -8.82 -3.84
CA THR A 513 -11.90 -8.43 -5.08
C THR A 513 -10.46 -8.92 -5.07
N ILE A 514 -9.85 -9.00 -6.26
CA ILE A 514 -8.41 -9.21 -6.43
C ILE A 514 -7.91 -8.23 -7.49
N SER A 515 -6.74 -7.63 -7.29
CA SER A 515 -6.39 -6.42 -8.02
C SER A 515 -5.20 -6.61 -8.95
N LEU A 516 -5.41 -6.27 -10.23
CA LEU A 516 -4.34 -6.02 -11.19
C LEU A 516 -3.87 -4.58 -11.03
N GLY A 517 -2.67 -4.39 -10.47
CA GLY A 517 -2.02 -3.09 -10.38
C GLY A 517 -1.22 -2.75 -11.63
N TYR A 518 -0.89 -1.49 -11.83
CA TYR A 518 -0.02 -1.03 -12.92
C TYR A 518 0.83 0.16 -12.49
N ALA A 519 1.99 0.31 -13.12
CA ALA A 519 2.96 1.36 -12.83
C ALA A 519 3.60 1.89 -14.11
N GLY A 520 3.97 3.16 -14.12
CA GLY A 520 4.81 3.75 -15.17
C GLY A 520 4.09 3.99 -16.50
N LEU A 521 2.81 4.36 -16.48
CA LEU A 521 2.09 4.68 -17.73
C LEU A 521 2.77 5.82 -18.49
N TYR A 522 3.26 6.84 -17.79
CA TYR A 522 4.01 7.96 -18.41
C TYR A 522 5.24 7.45 -19.16
N GLU A 523 6.12 6.71 -18.50
CA GLU A 523 7.37 6.21 -19.08
C GLU A 523 7.13 5.27 -20.25
N CYS A 524 6.09 4.43 -20.15
CA CYS A 524 5.65 3.54 -21.23
C CYS A 524 5.25 4.34 -22.48
N VAL A 525 4.35 5.31 -22.32
CA VAL A 525 3.88 6.14 -23.43
C VAL A 525 5.01 7.02 -23.98
N LYS A 526 5.85 7.57 -23.10
CA LYS A 526 7.01 8.37 -23.49
C LYS A 526 7.98 7.60 -24.37
N TYR A 527 8.28 6.36 -24.02
CA TYR A 527 9.16 5.51 -24.83
C TYR A 527 8.55 5.15 -26.19
N MET A 528 7.26 4.80 -26.21
CA MET A 528 6.58 4.37 -27.45
C MET A 528 6.27 5.52 -28.42
N THR A 529 6.03 6.73 -27.91
CA THR A 529 5.54 7.87 -28.72
C THR A 529 6.49 9.05 -28.76
N GLY A 530 7.52 9.08 -27.91
CA GLY A 530 8.41 10.23 -27.70
C GLY A 530 7.79 11.37 -26.89
N LYS A 531 6.52 11.26 -26.44
CA LYS A 531 5.76 12.32 -25.79
C LYS A 531 5.19 11.87 -24.45
N SER A 532 4.88 12.83 -23.57
CA SER A 532 4.08 12.58 -22.36
C SER A 532 2.69 12.06 -22.73
N HIS A 533 2.11 11.24 -21.87
CA HIS A 533 0.72 10.79 -22.03
C HIS A 533 -0.31 11.92 -21.90
N THR A 534 0.10 13.09 -21.42
CA THR A 534 -0.70 14.33 -21.40
C THR A 534 -0.81 15.00 -22.76
N ASP A 535 0.11 14.70 -23.69
CA ASP A 535 0.04 15.23 -25.05
C ASP A 535 -1.21 14.66 -25.76
N PRO A 536 -2.07 15.51 -26.36
CA PRO A 536 -3.31 15.05 -27.00
C PRO A 536 -3.11 13.97 -28.07
N SER A 537 -1.93 13.92 -28.70
CA SER A 537 -1.60 12.89 -29.71
C SER A 537 -1.22 11.55 -29.08
N ALA A 538 -0.74 11.54 -27.83
CA ALA A 538 -0.30 10.33 -27.10
C ALA A 538 -1.37 9.80 -26.11
N THR A 539 -2.28 10.65 -25.64
CA THR A 539 -3.37 10.27 -24.73
C THR A 539 -4.19 9.07 -25.22
N PRO A 540 -4.59 8.96 -26.51
CA PRO A 540 -5.34 7.80 -26.99
C PRO A 540 -4.60 6.48 -26.80
N PHE A 541 -3.30 6.45 -26.96
CA PHE A 541 -2.47 5.26 -26.71
C PHE A 541 -2.48 4.89 -25.23
N ALA A 542 -2.32 5.86 -24.32
CA ALA A 542 -2.43 5.63 -22.89
C ALA A 542 -3.79 5.03 -22.49
N LEU A 543 -4.89 5.59 -23.03
CA LEU A 543 -6.23 5.08 -22.79
C LEU A 543 -6.45 3.66 -23.35
N SER A 544 -5.86 3.35 -24.50
CA SER A 544 -5.95 1.99 -25.07
C SER A 544 -5.26 0.93 -24.20
N ILE A 545 -4.13 1.27 -23.56
CA ILE A 545 -3.45 0.41 -22.59
C ILE A 545 -4.37 0.15 -21.38
N MET A 546 -4.96 1.19 -20.83
CA MET A 546 -5.88 1.10 -19.70
C MET A 546 -7.12 0.27 -20.02
N GLN A 547 -7.71 0.52 -21.20
CA GLN A 547 -8.88 -0.22 -21.66
C GLN A 547 -8.57 -1.72 -21.82
N LYS A 548 -7.41 -2.06 -22.39
CA LYS A 548 -6.98 -3.45 -22.57
C LYS A 548 -6.84 -4.19 -21.24
N MET A 549 -6.27 -3.54 -20.21
CA MET A 549 -6.17 -4.11 -18.87
C MET A 549 -7.55 -4.35 -18.24
N ASN A 550 -8.47 -3.39 -18.41
CA ASN A 550 -9.84 -3.53 -17.93
C ASN A 550 -10.58 -4.67 -18.62
N ASP A 551 -10.42 -4.80 -19.94
CA ASP A 551 -11.09 -5.85 -20.72
C ASP A 551 -10.59 -7.22 -20.28
N LYS A 552 -9.29 -7.37 -20.02
CA LYS A 552 -8.73 -8.59 -19.45
C LYS A 552 -9.28 -8.92 -18.06
N CYS A 553 -9.37 -7.95 -17.17
CA CYS A 553 -10.00 -8.16 -15.86
C CYS A 553 -11.45 -8.65 -15.99
N LYS A 554 -12.22 -8.10 -16.94
CA LYS A 554 -13.60 -8.54 -17.21
C LYS A 554 -13.66 -9.95 -17.80
N GLU A 555 -12.75 -10.28 -18.73
CA GLU A 555 -12.62 -11.61 -19.31
C GLU A 555 -12.35 -12.66 -18.22
N TRP A 556 -11.34 -12.44 -17.37
CA TRP A 556 -11.00 -13.36 -16.28
C TRP A 556 -12.13 -13.48 -15.25
N LYS A 557 -12.76 -12.36 -14.91
CA LYS A 557 -13.91 -12.33 -13.98
C LYS A 557 -15.06 -13.20 -14.49
N THR A 558 -15.38 -13.11 -15.79
CA THR A 558 -16.45 -13.89 -16.40
C THR A 558 -16.10 -15.38 -16.45
N ALA A 559 -14.84 -15.71 -16.78
CA ALA A 559 -14.38 -17.08 -16.89
C ALA A 559 -14.29 -17.82 -15.56
N GLU A 560 -13.92 -17.12 -14.47
CA GLU A 560 -13.53 -17.74 -13.20
C GLU A 560 -14.44 -17.40 -12.02
N ASN A 561 -15.38 -16.45 -12.18
CA ASN A 561 -16.25 -15.95 -11.12
C ASN A 561 -15.46 -15.29 -9.94
N ILE A 562 -14.27 -14.76 -10.23
CA ILE A 562 -13.42 -14.03 -9.29
C ILE A 562 -13.40 -12.56 -9.71
N ASP A 563 -13.55 -11.64 -8.75
CA ASP A 563 -13.66 -10.21 -9.04
C ASP A 563 -12.29 -9.56 -9.25
N TYR A 564 -11.69 -9.83 -10.41
CA TYR A 564 -10.55 -9.09 -10.89
C TYR A 564 -10.91 -7.64 -11.21
N SER A 565 -10.07 -6.71 -10.76
CA SER A 565 -10.29 -5.28 -11.03
C SER A 565 -8.97 -4.55 -11.25
N LEU A 566 -8.98 -3.58 -12.15
CA LEU A 566 -7.82 -2.73 -12.42
C LEU A 566 -7.65 -1.70 -11.30
N TYR A 567 -6.43 -1.59 -10.78
CA TYR A 567 -6.11 -0.84 -9.59
C TYR A 567 -4.89 0.08 -9.79
N GLY A 568 -5.07 1.37 -9.59
CA GLY A 568 -3.97 2.34 -9.50
C GLY A 568 -3.21 2.15 -8.19
N THR A 569 -2.39 1.10 -8.13
CA THR A 569 -1.72 0.61 -6.93
C THR A 569 -0.88 1.67 -6.24
N PRO A 570 -0.93 1.82 -4.91
CA PRO A 570 0.11 2.55 -4.18
C PRO A 570 1.44 1.78 -4.26
N LEU A 571 2.49 2.48 -4.66
CA LEU A 571 3.80 1.90 -4.92
C LEU A 571 4.85 2.61 -4.06
N GLU A 572 5.11 2.14 -2.86
CA GLU A 572 6.11 2.73 -1.97
C GLU A 572 7.54 2.52 -2.46
N SER A 573 8.07 1.34 -2.25
CA SER A 573 9.40 0.93 -2.70
C SER A 573 9.41 0.37 -4.12
N THR A 574 8.26 -0.03 -4.65
CA THR A 574 8.15 -0.69 -5.96
C THR A 574 8.55 0.22 -7.12
N THR A 575 8.27 1.53 -7.06
CA THR A 575 8.70 2.47 -8.09
C THR A 575 10.22 2.56 -8.17
N TYR A 576 10.91 2.51 -7.04
CA TYR A 576 12.36 2.47 -6.95
C TYR A 576 12.93 1.12 -7.42
N LYS A 577 12.33 0.01 -6.98
CA LYS A 577 12.70 -1.34 -7.45
C LYS A 577 12.58 -1.44 -8.97
N PHE A 578 11.44 -1.04 -9.53
CA PHE A 578 11.22 -1.08 -10.98
C PHE A 578 12.22 -0.20 -11.74
N ALA A 579 12.50 1.02 -11.28
CA ALA A 579 13.51 1.87 -11.88
C ALA A 579 14.88 1.20 -11.93
N LYS A 580 15.34 0.61 -10.83
CA LYS A 580 16.61 -0.13 -10.77
C LYS A 580 16.64 -1.35 -11.71
N CYS A 581 15.55 -2.12 -11.76
CA CYS A 581 15.46 -3.28 -12.64
C CYS A 581 15.50 -2.88 -14.13
N LEU A 582 14.79 -1.81 -14.48
CA LEU A 582 14.79 -1.26 -15.84
C LEU A 582 16.17 -0.76 -16.24
N GLN A 583 16.86 0.01 -15.38
CA GLN A 583 18.22 0.48 -15.62
C GLN A 583 19.21 -0.68 -15.80
N LYS A 584 19.10 -1.72 -14.99
CA LYS A 584 19.95 -2.91 -15.09
C LYS A 584 19.77 -3.67 -16.40
N ARG A 585 18.52 -3.75 -16.90
CA ARG A 585 18.18 -4.55 -18.10
C ARG A 585 18.32 -3.76 -19.40
N PHE A 586 18.00 -2.48 -19.40
CA PHE A 586 17.90 -1.67 -20.62
C PHE A 586 18.85 -0.46 -20.63
N GLY A 587 19.56 -0.21 -19.52
CA GLY A 587 20.42 0.98 -19.38
C GLY A 587 19.64 2.23 -19.03
N VAL A 588 20.35 3.36 -19.04
CA VAL A 588 19.78 4.68 -18.75
C VAL A 588 19.29 5.32 -20.05
N ILE A 589 17.97 5.58 -20.11
CA ILE A 589 17.30 6.21 -21.25
C ILE A 589 16.63 7.48 -20.75
N GLU A 590 17.01 8.63 -21.34
CA GLU A 590 16.52 9.95 -20.94
C GLU A 590 14.98 10.04 -20.99
N GLY A 591 14.39 10.51 -19.90
CA GLY A 591 12.95 10.66 -19.72
C GLY A 591 12.17 9.35 -19.55
N VAL A 592 12.86 8.20 -19.45
CA VAL A 592 12.23 6.88 -19.26
C VAL A 592 12.84 6.12 -18.09
N THR A 593 14.16 5.91 -18.06
CA THR A 593 14.87 5.16 -17.01
C THR A 593 15.97 5.97 -16.32
N ASP A 594 16.08 7.24 -16.57
CA ASP A 594 17.12 8.14 -16.05
C ASP A 594 16.92 8.56 -14.58
N LYS A 595 15.72 8.30 -14.03
CA LYS A 595 15.39 8.61 -12.63
C LYS A 595 15.51 7.36 -11.72
N GLY A 596 15.72 7.59 -10.43
CA GLY A 596 15.67 6.54 -9.40
C GLY A 596 14.27 6.04 -9.07
N TYR A 597 13.25 6.46 -9.82
CA TYR A 597 11.84 6.08 -9.66
C TYR A 597 11.17 6.05 -11.04
N ILE A 598 10.01 5.37 -11.11
CA ILE A 598 9.05 5.49 -12.20
C ILE A 598 7.76 6.11 -11.67
N THR A 599 6.94 6.64 -12.56
CA THR A 599 5.65 7.26 -12.20
C THR A 599 4.69 6.23 -11.61
N ASN A 600 4.05 6.60 -10.51
CA ASN A 600 3.02 5.79 -9.90
C ASN A 600 1.77 5.76 -10.78
N SER A 601 1.32 4.55 -11.14
CA SER A 601 0.11 4.32 -11.94
C SER A 601 -0.02 5.23 -13.17
N TYR A 602 -1.08 6.03 -13.26
CA TYR A 602 -1.41 6.92 -14.40
C TYR A 602 -1.02 8.38 -14.20
N HIS A 603 -0.44 8.74 -13.05
CA HIS A 603 -0.24 10.15 -12.72
C HIS A 603 0.55 10.91 -13.78
N VAL A 604 0.24 12.20 -13.91
CA VAL A 604 1.10 13.14 -14.61
C VAL A 604 2.48 13.11 -13.95
N HIS A 605 3.55 13.08 -14.76
CA HIS A 605 4.91 13.02 -14.23
C HIS A 605 5.18 14.19 -13.28
N VAL A 606 5.83 13.93 -12.16
CA VAL A 606 6.00 14.90 -11.06
C VAL A 606 6.74 16.18 -11.46
N THR A 607 7.55 16.15 -12.53
CA THR A 607 8.28 17.29 -13.08
C THR A 607 7.49 18.09 -14.12
N GLU A 608 6.34 17.58 -14.55
CA GLU A 608 5.55 18.22 -15.60
C GLU A 608 4.78 19.43 -15.05
N LYS A 609 5.00 20.58 -15.64
CA LYS A 609 4.32 21.83 -15.26
C LYS A 609 2.90 21.82 -15.80
N ILE A 610 1.95 21.66 -14.91
CA ILE A 610 0.51 21.63 -15.19
C ILE A 610 -0.23 22.24 -14.00
N ASP A 611 -1.31 22.98 -14.27
CA ASP A 611 -2.14 23.50 -13.18
C ASP A 611 -3.06 22.42 -12.57
N ALA A 612 -3.52 22.64 -11.34
CA ALA A 612 -4.29 21.68 -10.57
C ALA A 612 -5.57 21.23 -11.30
N PHE A 613 -6.29 22.16 -11.92
CA PHE A 613 -7.58 21.89 -12.55
C PHE A 613 -7.41 21.08 -13.83
N THR A 614 -6.44 21.44 -14.66
CA THR A 614 -6.09 20.70 -15.87
C THR A 614 -5.60 19.30 -15.53
N LYS A 615 -4.74 19.15 -14.49
CA LYS A 615 -4.25 17.87 -14.03
C LYS A 615 -5.39 16.95 -13.56
N LEU A 616 -6.26 17.45 -12.67
CA LEU A 616 -7.38 16.66 -12.14
C LEU A 616 -8.37 16.25 -13.24
N LYS A 617 -8.66 17.15 -14.16
CA LYS A 617 -9.53 16.85 -15.32
C LYS A 617 -8.92 15.80 -16.24
N PHE A 618 -7.60 15.89 -16.49
CA PHE A 618 -6.88 14.89 -17.27
C PHE A 618 -6.88 13.52 -16.59
N GLU A 619 -6.58 13.47 -15.30
CA GLU A 619 -6.46 12.22 -14.54
C GLU A 619 -7.82 11.56 -14.26
N ALA A 620 -8.92 12.31 -14.26
CA ALA A 620 -10.27 11.78 -14.02
C ALA A 620 -10.65 10.62 -14.96
N GLN A 621 -10.26 10.68 -16.23
CA GLN A 621 -10.53 9.64 -17.21
C GLN A 621 -9.82 8.30 -16.86
N PHE A 622 -8.66 8.36 -16.23
CA PHE A 622 -7.91 7.17 -15.79
C PHE A 622 -8.47 6.59 -14.50
N GLN A 623 -9.00 7.43 -13.60
CA GLN A 623 -9.74 6.94 -12.44
C GLN A 623 -10.98 6.16 -12.84
N HIS A 624 -11.72 6.64 -13.83
CA HIS A 624 -12.86 5.90 -14.37
C HIS A 624 -12.48 4.52 -14.92
N LEU A 625 -11.29 4.43 -15.55
CA LEU A 625 -10.74 3.17 -16.07
C LEU A 625 -10.05 2.31 -15.00
N SER A 626 -10.00 2.73 -13.75
CA SER A 626 -9.43 1.99 -12.63
C SER A 626 -10.49 1.67 -11.57
N PRO A 627 -11.47 0.78 -11.87
CA PRO A 627 -12.60 0.51 -10.98
C PRO A 627 -12.18 -0.10 -9.62
N GLY A 628 -11.05 -0.78 -9.57
CA GLY A 628 -10.44 -1.30 -8.34
C GLY A 628 -9.83 -0.24 -7.43
N GLY A 629 -9.84 1.00 -7.87
CA GLY A 629 -9.43 2.16 -7.07
C GLY A 629 -8.27 2.93 -7.67
N ALA A 630 -8.28 4.22 -7.42
CA ALA A 630 -7.24 5.16 -7.78
C ALA A 630 -7.42 6.45 -6.97
N ILE A 631 -6.36 7.23 -6.85
CA ILE A 631 -6.37 8.55 -6.23
C ILE A 631 -5.53 9.50 -7.08
N SER A 632 -5.98 10.74 -7.20
CA SER A 632 -5.18 11.82 -7.78
C SER A 632 -4.73 12.78 -6.69
N TYR A 633 -3.65 13.49 -6.93
CA TYR A 633 -3.14 14.47 -5.97
C TYR A 633 -2.82 15.80 -6.63
N VAL A 634 -2.90 16.86 -5.83
CA VAL A 634 -2.47 18.21 -6.18
C VAL A 634 -1.35 18.62 -5.24
N GLU A 635 -0.16 18.87 -5.77
CA GLU A 635 0.95 19.41 -4.99
C GLU A 635 0.76 20.91 -4.82
N VAL A 636 0.64 21.38 -3.58
CA VAL A 636 0.29 22.76 -3.25
C VAL A 636 1.33 23.40 -2.32
N PRO A 637 1.52 24.75 -2.40
CA PRO A 637 2.33 25.46 -1.43
C PRO A 637 1.65 25.51 -0.04
N ASN A 638 2.16 26.28 0.89
CA ASN A 638 1.48 26.52 2.15
C ASN A 638 0.17 27.30 1.92
N MET A 639 -0.95 26.58 2.11
CA MET A 639 -2.29 27.10 1.85
C MET A 639 -3.00 27.67 3.09
N GLN A 640 -2.34 27.71 4.26
CA GLN A 640 -2.98 28.16 5.51
C GLN A 640 -3.50 29.61 5.44
N GLN A 641 -2.92 30.44 4.59
CA GLN A 641 -3.34 31.84 4.38
C GLN A 641 -4.28 32.02 3.18
N ASN A 642 -4.58 30.97 2.42
CA ASN A 642 -5.42 31.02 1.24
C ASN A 642 -6.37 29.83 1.19
N LEU A 643 -7.29 29.77 2.15
CA LEU A 643 -8.28 28.68 2.24
C LEU A 643 -9.29 28.74 1.10
N GLU A 644 -9.52 29.90 0.52
CA GLU A 644 -10.43 30.04 -0.63
C GLU A 644 -9.95 29.21 -1.82
N ALA A 645 -8.65 29.21 -2.11
CA ALA A 645 -8.08 28.37 -3.17
C ALA A 645 -8.28 26.87 -2.88
N VAL A 646 -8.15 26.45 -1.61
CA VAL A 646 -8.43 25.05 -1.21
C VAL A 646 -9.90 24.71 -1.48
N LEU A 647 -10.82 25.57 -1.07
CA LEU A 647 -12.26 25.38 -1.30
C LEU A 647 -12.61 25.32 -2.78
N GLN A 648 -11.96 26.13 -3.64
CA GLN A 648 -12.13 26.06 -5.09
C GLN A 648 -11.67 24.73 -5.68
N VAL A 649 -10.55 24.21 -5.22
CA VAL A 649 -10.07 22.86 -5.62
C VAL A 649 -11.05 21.80 -5.15
N MET A 650 -11.61 21.90 -3.94
CA MET A 650 -12.61 20.95 -3.44
C MET A 650 -13.89 20.98 -4.27
N LYS A 651 -14.40 22.17 -4.66
CA LYS A 651 -15.53 22.31 -5.58
C LYS A 651 -15.23 21.67 -6.93
N PHE A 652 -14.02 21.83 -7.44
CA PHE A 652 -13.60 21.21 -8.69
C PHE A 652 -13.55 19.68 -8.59
N ILE A 653 -13.04 19.14 -7.46
CA ILE A 653 -13.02 17.69 -7.19
C ILE A 653 -14.46 17.15 -7.20
N TYR A 654 -15.40 17.81 -6.50
CA TYR A 654 -16.79 17.42 -6.45
C TYR A 654 -17.41 17.25 -7.85
N ASP A 655 -17.10 18.17 -8.77
CA ASP A 655 -17.67 18.19 -10.11
C ASP A 655 -16.97 17.28 -11.12
N ASN A 656 -15.70 16.93 -10.94
CA ASN A 656 -14.89 16.39 -12.02
C ASN A 656 -14.21 15.05 -11.75
N ILE A 657 -13.88 14.71 -10.50
CA ILE A 657 -13.07 13.54 -10.20
C ILE A 657 -13.59 12.79 -8.96
N ILE A 658 -13.42 11.46 -8.95
CA ILE A 658 -13.95 10.62 -7.88
C ILE A 658 -13.22 10.87 -6.57
N TYR A 659 -11.87 10.84 -6.60
CA TYR A 659 -11.05 10.83 -5.41
C TYR A 659 -9.73 11.60 -5.62
N ALA A 660 -9.50 12.59 -4.76
CA ALA A 660 -8.28 13.38 -4.81
C ALA A 660 -7.81 13.83 -3.42
N GLU A 661 -6.50 14.09 -3.33
CA GLU A 661 -5.83 14.63 -2.14
C GLU A 661 -5.04 15.89 -2.48
N LEU A 662 -4.82 16.75 -1.47
CA LEU A 662 -3.95 17.92 -1.57
C LEU A 662 -2.67 17.65 -0.74
N ASN A 663 -1.53 17.72 -1.42
CA ASN A 663 -0.23 17.51 -0.79
C ASN A 663 0.34 18.85 -0.32
N THR A 664 0.08 19.19 0.92
CA THR A 664 0.74 20.30 1.64
C THR A 664 2.00 19.81 2.34
N LYS A 665 2.71 20.67 3.03
CA LYS A 665 3.88 20.31 3.84
C LYS A 665 3.59 20.64 5.31
N SER A 666 3.97 19.75 6.20
CA SER A 666 3.77 19.91 7.65
C SER A 666 4.97 19.37 8.39
N ASP A 667 6.08 20.13 8.35
CA ASP A 667 7.35 19.73 8.96
C ASP A 667 7.68 20.59 10.17
N TYR A 668 8.50 20.02 11.07
CA TYR A 668 9.00 20.71 12.25
C TYR A 668 10.44 20.28 12.57
N CYS A 669 11.31 21.26 12.82
CA CYS A 669 12.67 20.98 13.29
C CYS A 669 12.73 21.15 14.82
N GLN A 670 13.04 20.08 15.54
CA GLN A 670 13.12 20.07 17.00
C GLN A 670 14.33 20.85 17.54
N VAL A 671 15.37 21.05 16.71
CA VAL A 671 16.60 21.76 17.12
C VAL A 671 16.38 23.27 17.22
N CYS A 672 15.66 23.88 16.28
CA CYS A 672 15.52 25.33 16.19
C CYS A 672 14.08 25.85 16.25
N GLY A 673 13.09 24.95 16.36
CA GLY A 673 11.66 25.29 16.36
C GLY A 673 11.14 25.78 15.01
N TRP A 674 11.81 25.44 13.88
CA TRP A 674 11.31 25.75 12.55
C TRP A 674 10.01 24.98 12.30
N ASP A 675 8.95 25.69 11.98
CA ASP A 675 7.64 25.14 11.55
C ASP A 675 7.42 25.56 10.09
N GLY A 676 7.56 24.63 9.17
CA GLY A 676 7.52 24.88 7.73
C GLY A 676 8.19 23.75 6.94
N GLU A 677 8.42 23.96 5.65
CA GLU A 677 9.03 22.96 4.79
C GLU A 677 10.51 22.73 5.14
N ILE A 678 10.90 21.46 5.29
CA ILE A 678 12.29 21.00 5.40
C ILE A 678 12.77 20.59 4.01
N ASP A 679 13.97 21.04 3.64
CA ASP A 679 14.53 20.88 2.30
C ASP A 679 15.15 19.50 2.10
N ILE A 680 15.16 19.04 0.85
CA ILE A 680 15.94 17.89 0.41
C ILE A 680 17.16 18.41 -0.36
N VAL A 681 18.35 18.13 0.16
CA VAL A 681 19.63 18.55 -0.43
C VAL A 681 20.47 17.35 -0.81
N GLU A 682 21.41 17.54 -1.73
CA GLU A 682 22.38 16.53 -2.11
C GLU A 682 23.69 16.72 -1.34
N GLU A 683 24.15 15.67 -0.67
CA GLU A 683 25.41 15.66 0.05
C GLU A 683 26.09 14.30 -0.07
N GLY A 684 27.33 14.28 -0.53
CA GLY A 684 28.08 13.04 -0.73
C GLY A 684 27.45 12.04 -1.70
N GLY A 685 26.70 12.53 -2.71
CA GLY A 685 26.00 11.69 -3.68
C GLY A 685 24.72 11.04 -3.15
N LYS A 686 24.24 11.48 -1.99
CA LYS A 686 22.95 11.04 -1.40
C LYS A 686 22.02 12.23 -1.17
N LEU A 687 20.72 11.99 -1.29
CA LEU A 687 19.71 12.96 -0.91
C LEU A 687 19.44 12.85 0.60
N ILE A 688 19.53 13.97 1.30
CA ILE A 688 19.30 14.07 2.74
C ILE A 688 18.33 15.21 3.06
N TRP A 689 17.65 15.12 4.19
CA TRP A 689 16.78 16.17 4.71
C TRP A 689 17.60 17.19 5.50
N ARG A 690 17.35 18.47 5.27
CA ARG A 690 18.07 19.56 5.94
C ARG A 690 17.13 20.69 6.33
N CYS A 691 17.15 21.08 7.60
CA CYS A 691 16.40 22.27 8.06
C CYS A 691 16.94 23.54 7.41
N PRO A 692 16.11 24.36 6.74
CA PRO A 692 16.56 25.58 6.09
C PRO A 692 17.03 26.65 7.07
N LYS A 693 16.57 26.61 8.34
CA LYS A 693 16.89 27.61 9.35
C LYS A 693 18.21 27.33 10.09
N CYS A 694 18.43 26.09 10.54
CA CYS A 694 19.59 25.77 11.37
C CYS A 694 20.57 24.77 10.76
N GLY A 695 20.25 24.23 9.57
CA GLY A 695 21.10 23.26 8.88
C GLY A 695 21.09 21.84 9.50
N ASN A 696 20.23 21.57 10.48
CA ASN A 696 20.11 20.22 11.05
C ASN A 696 19.80 19.18 9.98
N THR A 697 20.53 18.05 10.00
CA THR A 697 20.36 16.92 9.09
C THR A 697 20.02 15.62 9.83
N ASP A 698 19.94 15.66 11.16
CA ASP A 698 19.57 14.54 12.02
C ASP A 698 18.05 14.32 11.94
N GLN A 699 17.63 13.26 11.23
CA GLN A 699 16.22 12.94 11.04
C GLN A 699 15.49 12.60 12.34
N ASP A 700 16.17 12.09 13.35
CA ASP A 700 15.58 11.83 14.67
C ASP A 700 15.18 13.11 15.41
N LYS A 701 15.71 14.24 14.97
CA LYS A 701 15.39 15.60 15.47
C LYS A 701 14.53 16.42 14.49
N MET A 702 13.83 15.76 13.60
CA MET A 702 12.88 16.37 12.68
C MET A 702 11.58 15.59 12.68
N ASN A 703 10.47 16.30 12.50
CA ASN A 703 9.20 15.70 12.13
C ASN A 703 8.91 16.12 10.67
N VAL A 704 9.16 15.23 9.74
CA VAL A 704 8.90 15.46 8.31
C VAL A 704 7.72 14.63 7.90
N ALA A 705 6.70 15.26 7.34
CA ALA A 705 5.50 14.58 6.86
C ALA A 705 5.31 14.83 5.36
N ARG A 706 5.25 13.77 4.58
CA ARG A 706 5.02 13.83 3.13
C ARG A 706 4.00 12.78 2.72
N ARG A 707 3.18 13.15 1.74
CA ARG A 707 2.33 12.18 1.06
C ARG A 707 3.16 11.23 0.22
N THR A 708 2.96 9.95 0.46
CA THR A 708 3.54 8.89 -0.35
C THR A 708 2.43 7.90 -0.69
N CYS A 709 2.03 7.87 -1.96
CA CYS A 709 1.08 6.88 -2.45
C CYS A 709 -0.28 6.83 -1.70
N GLY A 710 -0.81 7.98 -1.30
CA GLY A 710 -2.14 8.08 -0.69
C GLY A 710 -2.18 7.98 0.84
N TYR A 711 -1.04 7.91 1.51
CA TYR A 711 -0.92 8.03 2.96
C TYR A 711 0.27 8.92 3.33
N ILE A 712 0.39 9.26 4.61
CA ILE A 712 1.46 10.12 5.11
C ILE A 712 2.62 9.24 5.59
N GLY A 713 3.80 9.42 4.99
CA GLY A 713 5.06 8.92 5.50
C GLY A 713 5.73 9.95 6.41
N THR A 714 6.36 9.51 7.50
CA THR A 714 6.86 10.43 8.53
C THR A 714 8.34 10.30 8.86
N GLN A 715 9.04 9.25 8.48
CA GLN A 715 10.42 9.04 8.93
C GLN A 715 11.40 8.55 7.87
N PHE A 716 11.09 7.47 7.17
CA PHE A 716 12.05 6.78 6.32
C PHE A 716 11.59 6.70 4.87
N TRP A 717 12.45 7.14 3.95
CA TRP A 717 12.21 7.05 2.50
C TRP A 717 13.45 6.54 1.79
N ASN A 718 13.28 5.66 0.79
CA ASN A 718 14.37 5.28 -0.09
C ASN A 718 14.80 6.46 -0.99
N GLN A 719 16.00 6.38 -1.56
CA GLN A 719 16.59 7.47 -2.37
C GLN A 719 15.73 7.80 -3.60
N GLY A 720 15.10 6.82 -4.24
CA GLY A 720 14.21 7.06 -5.38
C GLY A 720 12.96 7.83 -4.97
N ARG A 721 12.33 7.48 -3.85
CA ARG A 721 11.18 8.23 -3.31
C ARG A 721 11.59 9.63 -2.86
N THR A 722 12.75 9.78 -2.23
CA THR A 722 13.28 11.10 -1.85
C THR A 722 13.54 11.98 -3.07
N GLN A 723 14.07 11.40 -4.15
CA GLN A 723 14.24 12.12 -5.43
C GLN A 723 12.88 12.54 -6.02
N GLU A 724 11.91 11.64 -6.06
CA GLU A 724 10.56 11.94 -6.57
C GLU A 724 9.90 13.07 -5.78
N ILE A 725 9.98 13.06 -4.43
CA ILE A 725 9.44 14.14 -3.59
C ILE A 725 10.15 15.48 -3.87
N LYS A 726 11.48 15.46 -4.03
CA LYS A 726 12.28 16.66 -4.34
C LYS A 726 11.90 17.28 -5.68
N GLU A 727 11.59 16.46 -6.67
CA GLU A 727 11.32 16.89 -8.05
C GLU A 727 9.87 17.30 -8.29
N ARG A 728 8.97 17.15 -7.32
CA ARG A 728 7.56 17.54 -7.45
C ARG A 728 7.42 19.03 -7.72
N VAL A 729 6.72 19.37 -8.81
CA VAL A 729 6.34 20.76 -9.12
C VAL A 729 5.02 21.11 -8.44
N LEU A 730 4.84 22.37 -8.09
CA LEU A 730 3.58 22.89 -7.57
C LEU A 730 2.55 23.03 -8.69
N HIS A 731 1.30 22.76 -8.35
CA HIS A 731 0.16 22.84 -9.27
C HIS A 731 -0.74 24.07 -9.03
N LEU A 732 -0.53 24.81 -7.93
CA LEU A 732 -1.23 26.07 -7.60
C LEU A 732 -0.23 27.21 -7.42
#